data_206e10da65ad2e6a7e13a1b52e08150d
#
_entry.id   206e10da65ad2e6a7e13a1b52e08150d
#
_cell.length_a   1.000
_cell.length_b   1.000
_cell.length_c   1.000
_cell.angle_alpha   90.00
_cell.angle_beta   90.00
_cell.angle_gamma   90.00
#
_symmetry.space_group_name_H-M   'P 1'
#
loop_
_entity.id
_entity.type
_entity.pdbx_description
1 polymer ?
#
loop_
_entity_poly.entity_id
_entity_poly.type
_entity_poly.pdbx_seq_one_letter_code
_entity_poly.pdbx_strand_id
1 'polypeptide(L)'
;MNIQDWTLYYDNFGPLSCQAPCTMYSVLYDHGKIPDPFYGTNERELQYLAEKDCVFESVFSAPPALLTREHIELVLHGLDTICHIYLNGTLLGKVKNMHREYVYEVKPLLTAGENTLRLEFKSPRRYFTQQQHKHYLYMNDGDTLPGAAHLRKAMYQSGWDWGPTLPDMGIFRGVELKGWNVDRFDGVAVRQHHENGSVSVELDVTTKCHAGCEIYADFDGKRVLLKNGHGIIKVDNPKLWWARGYGDQPLYDLDVELVCGGEVIDRCHKQLGLRTLTVSTEPDADGKGSEFCFVLNGVKIFSMGANLVPMDNLLSRITDQRWETIVRQAVDANFNTLRVWGGGYYPDSRFYELCDQYGLLVWQDFMVACANIYLTSEMAEEFTQEAICNLKRLHHHASLALLCGNNEMESGVINWGSRDNQLVRDDYTRLYGHLLPELCETYAPDIYYWPSSPSSGGGFDDPDNPAKGDTHYWEVWHGGVPFTTYRQKRFRFCSEYGFESFPSMKTIRTFAREEDLNCFSRVMENHQKCRGGNGKILRYLADNYLYPAAFENLVYASQLLQADAIKYGVEHFRRQRGYCMGSTYWQFNDCWPVASWSSVDCFGRYKALHYAARKFYAPVAMGLFLENGALTVNIANETRAGFRGHIHLAMCRGDLTVLDGLRRDVEVEALSSRDVLTYRVDSRDPYDTFLYADLYDEQGRFLMRQVELLVPAKHFQWRKPAFDVRIAPVPGGAEISVQADVFAKGVFLDFRDFDCVLSDNFFALTAPAPYRVTVQTSRSVEELEQNLTVKSVYDIR
;
A
#
# COMPACT_ATOMS: atom_id res chain seq x y z
N MET A 1 -22.71 5.78 22.11
CA MET A 1 -23.26 4.41 22.18
C MET A 1 -23.08 3.77 20.83
N ASN A 2 -22.30 2.69 20.73
CA ASN A 2 -22.18 1.95 19.47
C ASN A 2 -23.42 1.08 19.26
N ILE A 3 -23.91 1.03 18.01
CA ILE A 3 -24.99 0.14 17.56
C ILE A 3 -24.30 -1.03 16.84
N GLN A 4 -24.15 -2.15 17.56
CA GLN A 4 -23.35 -3.29 17.08
C GLN A 4 -24.18 -4.45 16.57
N ASP A 5 -25.34 -4.73 17.17
CA ASP A 5 -26.17 -5.89 16.85
C ASP A 5 -27.12 -5.57 15.71
N TRP A 6 -27.05 -6.36 14.63
CA TRP A 6 -27.81 -6.19 13.42
C TRP A 6 -28.42 -7.50 12.94
N THR A 7 -29.44 -7.39 12.13
CA THR A 7 -30.06 -8.50 11.41
C THR A 7 -30.05 -8.18 9.92
N LEU A 8 -29.44 -9.05 9.13
CA LEU A 8 -29.50 -8.99 7.67
C LEU A 8 -30.75 -9.71 7.18
N TYR A 9 -31.53 -9.02 6.34
CA TYR A 9 -32.60 -9.58 5.52
C TYR A 9 -32.20 -9.54 4.05
N TYR A 10 -32.06 -10.70 3.45
CA TYR A 10 -31.61 -10.82 2.07
C TYR A 10 -32.31 -11.99 1.38
N ASP A 11 -33.14 -11.69 0.36
CA ASP A 11 -33.87 -12.69 -0.43
C ASP A 11 -34.60 -13.75 0.44
N ASN A 12 -34.40 -15.03 0.15
CA ASN A 12 -34.98 -16.16 0.86
C ASN A 12 -34.09 -16.75 1.97
N PHE A 13 -32.97 -16.10 2.31
CA PHE A 13 -32.06 -16.65 3.31
C PHE A 13 -32.52 -16.46 4.77
N GLY A 14 -33.64 -15.74 4.99
CA GLY A 14 -34.19 -15.47 6.33
C GLY A 14 -33.42 -14.39 7.09
N PRO A 15 -33.84 -14.07 8.32
CA PRO A 15 -33.12 -13.14 9.16
C PRO A 15 -31.80 -13.79 9.62
N LEU A 16 -30.68 -13.08 9.44
CA LEU A 16 -29.33 -13.50 9.83
C LEU A 16 -28.74 -12.47 10.80
N SER A 17 -28.42 -12.90 12.02
CA SER A 17 -27.82 -12.03 13.03
C SER A 17 -26.36 -11.73 12.71
N CYS A 18 -25.91 -10.49 12.92
CA CYS A 18 -24.53 -10.07 12.69
C CYS A 18 -24.13 -8.91 13.58
N GLN A 19 -22.86 -8.59 13.62
CA GLN A 19 -22.33 -7.44 14.34
C GLN A 19 -21.58 -6.50 13.40
N ALA A 20 -21.80 -5.19 13.53
CA ALA A 20 -21.07 -4.19 12.76
C ALA A 20 -19.59 -4.08 13.23
N PRO A 21 -18.62 -3.96 12.29
CA PRO A 21 -18.83 -3.85 10.83
C PRO A 21 -19.26 -5.18 10.20
N CYS A 22 -20.22 -5.15 9.27
CA CYS A 22 -20.75 -6.32 8.58
C CYS A 22 -21.23 -5.95 7.17
N THR A 23 -21.02 -6.83 6.21
CA THR A 23 -21.44 -6.68 4.83
C THR A 23 -22.22 -7.90 4.34
N MET A 24 -22.95 -7.75 3.26
CA MET A 24 -23.82 -8.81 2.75
C MET A 24 -23.07 -10.13 2.51
N TYR A 25 -21.95 -10.09 1.77
CA TYR A 25 -21.18 -11.31 1.50
C TYR A 25 -20.59 -11.91 2.78
N SER A 26 -20.06 -11.09 3.71
CA SER A 26 -19.48 -11.60 4.94
C SER A 26 -20.53 -12.31 5.81
N VAL A 27 -21.71 -11.70 5.99
CA VAL A 27 -22.80 -12.30 6.80
C VAL A 27 -23.35 -13.57 6.16
N LEU A 28 -23.55 -13.60 4.84
CA LEU A 28 -24.02 -14.81 4.14
C LEU A 28 -23.01 -15.95 4.26
N TYR A 29 -21.72 -15.65 4.15
CA TYR A 29 -20.66 -16.63 4.31
C TYR A 29 -20.56 -17.16 5.74
N ASP A 30 -20.55 -16.28 6.74
CA ASP A 30 -20.43 -16.65 8.16
C ASP A 30 -21.60 -17.53 8.63
N HIS A 31 -22.78 -17.38 8.03
CA HIS A 31 -23.95 -18.22 8.29
C HIS A 31 -24.02 -19.47 7.39
N GLY A 32 -23.02 -19.76 6.57
CA GLY A 32 -22.98 -20.90 5.66
C GLY A 32 -24.09 -20.89 4.60
N LYS A 33 -24.59 -19.70 4.23
CA LYS A 33 -25.63 -19.53 3.19
C LYS A 33 -25.05 -19.53 1.79
N ILE A 34 -23.76 -19.21 1.69
CA ILE A 34 -22.97 -19.26 0.47
C ILE A 34 -21.66 -20.00 0.74
N PRO A 35 -21.05 -20.60 -0.28
CA PRO A 35 -19.71 -21.15 -0.15
C PRO A 35 -18.71 -20.01 0.02
N ASP A 36 -17.45 -20.35 0.40
CA ASP A 36 -16.37 -19.37 0.47
C ASP A 36 -16.23 -18.64 -0.88
N PRO A 37 -16.42 -17.29 -0.92
CA PRO A 37 -16.34 -16.53 -2.15
C PRO A 37 -14.99 -16.61 -2.86
N PHE A 38 -13.93 -16.92 -2.11
CA PHE A 38 -12.57 -17.01 -2.62
C PHE A 38 -12.12 -18.41 -3.00
N TYR A 39 -12.97 -19.43 -2.82
CA TYR A 39 -12.62 -20.80 -3.16
C TYR A 39 -13.00 -21.16 -4.61
N GLY A 40 -12.06 -21.73 -5.35
CA GLY A 40 -12.29 -22.22 -6.71
C GLY A 40 -12.76 -21.15 -7.67
N THR A 41 -13.95 -21.31 -8.22
CA THR A 41 -14.61 -20.34 -9.13
C THR A 41 -15.83 -19.66 -8.50
N ASN A 42 -15.99 -19.76 -7.19
CA ASN A 42 -17.17 -19.24 -6.47
C ASN A 42 -17.36 -17.73 -6.67
N GLU A 43 -16.29 -16.99 -6.81
CA GLU A 43 -16.34 -15.55 -7.10
C GLU A 43 -17.25 -15.25 -8.30
N ARG A 44 -17.12 -16.02 -9.38
CA ARG A 44 -17.97 -15.84 -10.58
C ARG A 44 -19.42 -16.26 -10.33
N GLU A 45 -19.61 -17.33 -9.58
CA GLU A 45 -20.93 -17.89 -9.32
C GLU A 45 -21.75 -17.05 -8.35
N LEU A 46 -21.09 -16.29 -7.47
CA LEU A 46 -21.74 -15.46 -6.45
C LEU A 46 -22.02 -14.00 -6.88
N GLN A 47 -21.60 -13.60 -8.07
CA GLN A 47 -21.81 -12.22 -8.55
C GLN A 47 -23.30 -11.80 -8.63
N TYR A 48 -24.21 -12.75 -8.84
CA TYR A 48 -25.65 -12.48 -8.91
C TYR A 48 -26.21 -11.90 -7.59
N LEU A 49 -25.54 -12.16 -6.47
CA LEU A 49 -25.97 -11.63 -5.16
C LEU A 49 -25.99 -10.09 -5.17
N ALA A 50 -25.07 -9.46 -5.85
CA ALA A 50 -25.02 -7.99 -5.95
C ALA A 50 -26.14 -7.39 -6.82
N GLU A 51 -26.99 -8.22 -7.46
CA GLU A 51 -28.13 -7.74 -8.25
C GLU A 51 -29.39 -7.47 -7.41
N LYS A 52 -29.41 -7.90 -6.13
CA LYS A 52 -30.55 -7.74 -5.24
C LYS A 52 -30.25 -6.70 -4.16
N ASP A 53 -31.32 -6.09 -3.66
CA ASP A 53 -31.25 -5.21 -2.50
C ASP A 53 -31.12 -6.04 -1.22
N CYS A 54 -30.54 -5.46 -0.18
CA CYS A 54 -30.52 -6.06 1.17
C CYS A 54 -30.90 -5.02 2.23
N VAL A 55 -31.28 -5.52 3.41
CA VAL A 55 -31.66 -4.67 4.55
C VAL A 55 -30.89 -5.12 5.77
N PHE A 56 -30.25 -4.17 6.43
CA PHE A 56 -29.73 -4.36 7.78
C PHE A 56 -30.66 -3.61 8.76
N GLU A 57 -31.08 -4.29 9.81
CA GLU A 57 -31.95 -3.73 10.84
C GLU A 57 -31.37 -3.98 12.23
N SER A 58 -31.37 -2.94 13.04
CA SER A 58 -30.97 -3.03 14.45
C SER A 58 -32.10 -2.55 15.33
N VAL A 59 -32.42 -3.34 16.34
CA VAL A 59 -33.34 -2.96 17.41
C VAL A 59 -32.52 -2.71 18.66
N PHE A 60 -32.64 -1.52 19.22
CA PHE A 60 -31.81 -1.10 20.35
C PHE A 60 -32.58 -0.21 21.32
N SER A 61 -32.13 -0.12 22.57
CA SER A 61 -32.61 0.82 23.55
C SER A 61 -31.51 1.86 23.83
N ALA A 62 -31.84 3.14 23.67
CA ALA A 62 -30.92 4.23 23.99
C ALA A 62 -30.81 4.37 25.54
N PRO A 63 -29.56 4.46 26.06
CA PRO A 63 -29.36 4.65 27.50
C PRO A 63 -30.10 5.91 28.02
N PRO A 64 -30.75 5.88 29.22
CA PRO A 64 -31.43 7.06 29.76
C PRO A 64 -30.54 8.30 29.86
N ALA A 65 -29.27 8.11 30.22
CA ALA A 65 -28.28 9.19 30.28
C ALA A 65 -28.01 9.83 28.89
N LEU A 66 -28.13 9.08 27.80
CA LEU A 66 -28.00 9.61 26.43
C LEU A 66 -29.27 10.43 26.09
N LEU A 67 -30.44 9.91 26.42
CA LEU A 67 -31.72 10.56 26.11
C LEU A 67 -31.89 11.92 26.83
N THR A 68 -31.16 12.16 27.94
CA THR A 68 -31.17 13.46 28.64
C THR A 68 -30.31 14.52 27.92
N ARG A 69 -29.51 14.18 26.96
CA ARG A 69 -28.69 15.13 26.19
C ARG A 69 -29.56 16.08 25.37
N GLU A 70 -29.09 17.31 25.18
CA GLU A 70 -29.77 18.32 24.34
C GLU A 70 -29.82 17.92 22.87
N HIS A 71 -28.73 17.36 22.40
CA HIS A 71 -28.57 16.88 21.05
C HIS A 71 -28.15 15.41 21.05
N ILE A 72 -28.66 14.65 20.09
CA ILE A 72 -28.25 13.27 19.86
C ILE A 72 -28.09 13.05 18.36
N GLU A 73 -26.87 12.77 17.94
CA GLU A 73 -26.54 12.52 16.54
C GLU A 73 -26.36 11.01 16.28
N LEU A 74 -26.95 10.53 15.19
CA LEU A 74 -26.62 9.25 14.59
C LEU A 74 -25.47 9.48 13.63
N VAL A 75 -24.33 8.82 13.88
CA VAL A 75 -23.12 8.86 13.05
C VAL A 75 -22.93 7.51 12.39
N LEU A 76 -22.89 7.52 11.05
CA LEU A 76 -22.64 6.35 10.22
C LEU A 76 -21.28 6.55 9.53
N HIS A 77 -20.25 5.86 10.02
CA HIS A 77 -18.86 6.07 9.62
C HIS A 77 -18.52 5.51 8.25
N GLY A 78 -19.32 4.56 7.72
CA GLY A 78 -19.11 4.00 6.41
C GLY A 78 -20.22 3.07 5.98
N LEU A 79 -20.95 3.48 4.93
CA LEU A 79 -22.02 2.70 4.30
C LEU A 79 -21.62 2.35 2.85
N ASP A 80 -21.56 1.09 2.51
CA ASP A 80 -21.24 0.63 1.17
C ASP A 80 -22.49 0.11 0.46
N THR A 81 -23.17 0.87 -0.40
CA THR A 81 -22.91 2.25 -0.86
C THR A 81 -24.21 3.02 -0.95
N ILE A 82 -25.18 2.54 -1.76
CA ILE A 82 -26.47 3.19 -1.96
C ILE A 82 -27.39 2.74 -0.83
N CYS A 83 -27.70 3.63 0.08
CA CYS A 83 -28.50 3.28 1.26
C CYS A 83 -29.62 4.29 1.54
N HIS A 84 -30.80 3.78 1.88
CA HIS A 84 -31.89 4.55 2.48
C HIS A 84 -31.90 4.27 3.98
N ILE A 85 -31.83 5.32 4.79
CA ILE A 85 -31.64 5.28 6.25
C ILE A 85 -32.94 5.66 6.93
N TYR A 86 -33.50 4.75 7.76
CA TYR A 86 -34.74 4.98 8.51
C TYR A 86 -34.51 4.78 9.99
N LEU A 87 -35.00 5.71 10.81
CA LEU A 87 -35.09 5.55 12.26
C LEU A 87 -36.55 5.60 12.69
N ASN A 88 -37.01 4.55 13.36
CA ASN A 88 -38.40 4.41 13.82
C ASN A 88 -39.43 4.66 12.68
N GLY A 89 -39.11 4.18 11.49
CA GLY A 89 -39.93 4.32 10.27
C GLY A 89 -39.82 5.68 9.57
N THR A 90 -39.09 6.66 10.14
CA THR A 90 -38.84 7.97 9.51
C THR A 90 -37.60 7.92 8.65
N LEU A 91 -37.73 8.33 7.37
CA LEU A 91 -36.60 8.43 6.45
C LEU A 91 -35.70 9.61 6.85
N LEU A 92 -34.43 9.31 7.22
CA LEU A 92 -33.42 10.33 7.53
C LEU A 92 -32.70 10.83 6.28
N GLY A 93 -32.39 9.93 5.36
CA GLY A 93 -31.68 10.29 4.15
C GLY A 93 -31.50 9.14 3.15
N LYS A 94 -31.07 9.51 1.93
CA LYS A 94 -30.67 8.60 0.87
C LYS A 94 -29.23 8.95 0.50
N VAL A 95 -28.33 7.99 0.59
CA VAL A 95 -26.89 8.19 0.41
C VAL A 95 -26.36 7.29 -0.69
N LYS A 96 -25.22 7.67 -1.32
CA LYS A 96 -24.60 6.91 -2.41
C LYS A 96 -23.09 7.12 -2.52
N ASN A 97 -22.44 7.42 -1.40
CA ASN A 97 -20.98 7.57 -1.31
C ASN A 97 -20.44 6.85 -0.09
N MET A 98 -19.56 5.84 -0.29
CA MET A 98 -18.97 5.09 0.82
C MET A 98 -17.74 5.78 1.44
N HIS A 99 -17.21 6.81 0.80
CA HIS A 99 -15.94 7.44 1.18
C HIS A 99 -16.10 8.60 2.18
N ARG A 100 -17.28 8.74 2.80
CA ARG A 100 -17.58 9.80 3.76
C ARG A 100 -18.45 9.31 4.90
N GLU A 101 -18.50 10.07 5.98
CA GLU A 101 -19.43 9.88 7.08
C GLU A 101 -20.77 10.58 6.84
N TYR A 102 -21.82 10.07 7.48
CA TYR A 102 -23.14 10.69 7.50
C TYR A 102 -23.60 10.91 8.94
N VAL A 103 -24.05 12.13 9.24
CA VAL A 103 -24.46 12.56 10.56
C VAL A 103 -25.89 13.14 10.51
N TYR A 104 -26.77 12.63 11.36
CA TYR A 104 -28.17 13.07 11.46
C TYR A 104 -28.52 13.41 12.91
N GLU A 105 -29.10 14.59 13.15
CA GLU A 105 -29.75 14.91 14.45
C GLU A 105 -30.99 14.02 14.60
N VAL A 106 -31.01 13.15 15.61
CA VAL A 106 -32.06 12.13 15.76
C VAL A 106 -32.83 12.19 17.10
N LYS A 107 -32.47 13.09 18.00
CA LYS A 107 -33.12 13.18 19.31
C LYS A 107 -34.64 13.22 19.23
N PRO A 108 -35.31 14.01 18.35
CA PRO A 108 -36.77 14.07 18.26
C PRO A 108 -37.43 12.75 17.85
N LEU A 109 -36.66 11.82 17.28
CA LEU A 109 -37.14 10.54 16.75
C LEU A 109 -36.91 9.38 17.71
N LEU A 110 -36.02 9.55 18.70
CA LEU A 110 -35.71 8.49 19.66
C LEU A 110 -36.80 8.36 20.75
N THR A 111 -37.06 7.11 21.11
CA THR A 111 -37.96 6.76 22.24
C THR A 111 -37.17 6.23 23.43
N ALA A 112 -37.79 6.28 24.64
CA ALA A 112 -37.22 5.68 25.83
C ALA A 112 -37.25 4.14 25.86
N GLY A 113 -38.00 3.53 24.94
CA GLY A 113 -38.10 2.11 24.76
C GLY A 113 -37.22 1.60 23.61
N GLU A 114 -37.74 0.63 22.89
CA GLU A 114 -37.08 0.09 21.69
C GLU A 114 -37.10 1.12 20.54
N ASN A 115 -35.97 1.22 19.86
CA ASN A 115 -35.79 1.99 18.65
C ASN A 115 -35.33 1.04 17.54
N THR A 116 -35.79 1.27 16.31
CA THR A 116 -35.42 0.50 15.15
C THR A 116 -34.68 1.38 14.16
N LEU A 117 -33.39 1.04 13.91
CA LEU A 117 -32.61 1.62 12.81
C LEU A 117 -32.57 0.63 11.66
N ARG A 118 -33.08 1.07 10.50
CA ARG A 118 -33.17 0.24 9.29
C ARG A 118 -32.41 0.89 8.15
N LEU A 119 -31.50 0.12 7.56
CA LEU A 119 -30.63 0.51 6.45
C LEU A 119 -30.98 -0.36 5.23
N GLU A 120 -31.58 0.26 4.22
CA GLU A 120 -31.95 -0.42 2.96
C GLU A 120 -30.90 -0.17 1.90
N PHE A 121 -30.04 -1.14 1.65
CA PHE A 121 -29.05 -1.07 0.60
C PHE A 121 -29.62 -1.47 -0.75
N LYS A 122 -29.36 -0.66 -1.76
CA LYS A 122 -29.77 -0.90 -3.15
C LYS A 122 -28.63 -1.49 -3.95
N SER A 123 -28.99 -2.41 -4.85
CA SER A 123 -28.03 -3.11 -5.73
C SER A 123 -27.10 -2.14 -6.47
N PRO A 124 -25.77 -2.20 -6.23
CA PRO A 124 -24.82 -1.41 -6.99
C PRO A 124 -24.78 -1.85 -8.46
N ARG A 125 -24.90 -3.16 -8.73
CA ARG A 125 -24.81 -3.70 -10.09
C ARG A 125 -25.97 -3.22 -10.98
N ARG A 126 -27.21 -3.19 -10.45
CA ARG A 126 -28.33 -2.60 -11.19
C ARG A 126 -28.13 -1.10 -11.44
N TYR A 127 -27.60 -0.39 -10.44
CA TYR A 127 -27.29 1.03 -10.57
C TYR A 127 -26.25 1.27 -11.67
N PHE A 128 -25.15 0.53 -11.67
CA PHE A 128 -24.11 0.62 -12.70
C PHE A 128 -24.70 0.44 -14.10
N THR A 129 -25.46 -0.63 -14.32
CA THR A 129 -26.09 -0.92 -15.60
C THR A 129 -27.01 0.20 -16.05
N GLN A 130 -27.84 0.72 -15.14
CA GLN A 130 -28.80 1.80 -15.45
C GLN A 130 -28.10 3.11 -15.81
N GLN A 131 -27.05 3.48 -15.07
CA GLN A 131 -26.34 4.72 -15.34
C GLN A 131 -25.47 4.63 -16.59
N GLN A 132 -24.81 3.50 -16.82
CA GLN A 132 -24.00 3.26 -18.01
C GLN A 132 -24.84 3.31 -19.30
N HIS A 133 -26.09 2.85 -19.27
CA HIS A 133 -27.01 2.98 -20.40
C HIS A 133 -27.46 4.43 -20.65
N LYS A 134 -27.56 5.25 -19.60
CA LYS A 134 -27.91 6.67 -19.73
C LYS A 134 -26.76 7.51 -20.23
N HIS A 135 -25.57 7.24 -19.71
CA HIS A 135 -24.36 7.97 -20.03
C HIS A 135 -23.19 7.01 -20.00
N TYR A 136 -22.61 6.73 -21.17
CA TYR A 136 -21.48 5.81 -21.28
C TYR A 136 -20.21 6.44 -20.70
N LEU A 137 -19.55 5.74 -19.77
CA LEU A 137 -18.21 6.06 -19.25
C LEU A 137 -17.23 4.97 -19.66
N TYR A 138 -16.10 5.40 -20.18
CA TYR A 138 -14.99 4.52 -20.48
C TYR A 138 -14.21 4.19 -19.21
N MET A 139 -13.85 2.91 -19.06
CA MET A 139 -12.91 2.39 -18.05
C MET A 139 -11.86 1.53 -18.76
N ASN A 140 -10.62 1.60 -18.31
CA ASN A 140 -9.50 0.90 -18.97
C ASN A 140 -9.31 -0.54 -18.47
N ASP A 141 -9.99 -0.96 -17.44
CA ASP A 141 -9.90 -2.33 -16.95
C ASP A 141 -11.04 -3.19 -17.55
N GLY A 142 -10.65 -4.19 -18.36
CA GLY A 142 -11.60 -5.06 -19.06
C GLY A 142 -12.39 -6.01 -18.17
N ASP A 143 -11.97 -6.25 -16.92
CA ASP A 143 -12.65 -7.12 -15.95
C ASP A 143 -13.56 -6.36 -15.00
N THR A 144 -13.51 -5.03 -15.00
CA THR A 144 -14.37 -4.19 -14.17
C THR A 144 -15.79 -4.12 -14.73
N LEU A 145 -16.79 -4.19 -13.83
CA LEU A 145 -18.20 -4.04 -14.20
C LEU A 145 -18.45 -2.67 -14.85
N PRO A 146 -18.98 -2.62 -16.07
CA PRO A 146 -19.28 -1.35 -16.75
C PRO A 146 -20.19 -0.46 -15.92
N GLY A 147 -19.84 0.81 -15.80
CA GLY A 147 -20.63 1.82 -15.07
C GLY A 147 -20.26 1.96 -13.58
N ALA A 148 -19.26 1.23 -13.07
CA ALA A 148 -18.81 1.37 -11.69
C ALA A 148 -18.39 2.82 -11.35
N ALA A 149 -17.83 3.56 -12.31
CA ALA A 149 -17.43 4.96 -12.14
C ALA A 149 -18.58 5.96 -11.91
N HIS A 150 -19.83 5.56 -12.11
CA HIS A 150 -21.00 6.39 -11.79
C HIS A 150 -21.35 6.42 -10.29
N LEU A 151 -20.69 5.63 -9.47
CA LEU A 151 -20.94 5.52 -8.04
C LEU A 151 -19.67 5.80 -7.24
N ARG A 152 -19.78 6.55 -6.15
CA ARG A 152 -18.67 6.74 -5.21
C ARG A 152 -18.53 5.50 -4.33
N LYS A 153 -18.07 4.42 -4.96
CA LYS A 153 -17.75 3.13 -4.36
C LYS A 153 -16.32 2.75 -4.68
N ALA A 154 -15.66 2.03 -3.79
CA ALA A 154 -14.33 1.46 -4.05
C ALA A 154 -14.37 0.65 -5.35
N MET A 155 -13.63 1.12 -6.36
CA MET A 155 -13.76 0.64 -7.74
C MET A 155 -13.31 -0.82 -7.87
N TYR A 156 -12.26 -1.22 -7.13
CA TYR A 156 -11.70 -2.58 -7.18
C TYR A 156 -12.73 -3.68 -6.85
N GLN A 157 -13.75 -3.40 -6.00
CA GLN A 157 -14.79 -4.39 -5.68
C GLN A 157 -15.67 -4.75 -6.88
N SER A 158 -15.65 -3.91 -7.91
CA SER A 158 -16.35 -4.16 -9.17
C SER A 158 -15.53 -4.98 -10.17
N GLY A 159 -14.40 -5.52 -9.72
CA GLY A 159 -13.41 -6.24 -10.51
C GLY A 159 -12.19 -5.36 -10.80
N TRP A 160 -11.03 -5.98 -10.82
CA TRP A 160 -9.75 -5.36 -11.22
C TRP A 160 -8.82 -6.43 -11.75
N ASP A 161 -7.72 -6.06 -12.43
CA ASP A 161 -6.74 -7.02 -12.97
C ASP A 161 -5.93 -7.78 -11.90
N TRP A 162 -6.24 -7.56 -10.61
CA TRP A 162 -5.77 -8.31 -9.43
C TRP A 162 -6.89 -8.58 -8.42
N GLY A 163 -8.10 -8.03 -8.60
CA GLY A 163 -9.21 -8.08 -7.64
C GLY A 163 -10.40 -8.90 -8.14
N PRO A 164 -11.18 -9.50 -7.22
CA PRO A 164 -12.39 -10.23 -7.59
C PRO A 164 -13.53 -9.28 -7.94
N THR A 165 -14.51 -9.76 -8.73
CA THR A 165 -15.72 -9.02 -9.05
C THR A 165 -16.82 -9.36 -8.06
N LEU A 166 -16.76 -8.78 -6.87
CA LEU A 166 -17.70 -8.98 -5.77
C LEU A 166 -18.09 -7.62 -5.17
N PRO A 167 -18.95 -6.81 -5.85
CA PRO A 167 -19.39 -5.53 -5.32
C PRO A 167 -20.29 -5.73 -4.12
N ASP A 168 -19.75 -5.52 -2.93
CA ASP A 168 -20.41 -5.75 -1.65
C ASP A 168 -21.37 -4.62 -1.26
N MET A 169 -22.18 -4.85 -0.23
CA MET A 169 -23.11 -3.89 0.35
C MET A 169 -23.16 -4.07 1.86
N GLY A 170 -23.16 -2.97 2.62
CA GLY A 170 -23.34 -3.09 4.06
C GLY A 170 -22.68 -1.97 4.86
N ILE A 171 -22.52 -2.27 6.13
CA ILE A 171 -21.94 -1.40 7.15
C ILE A 171 -20.47 -1.78 7.28
N PHE A 172 -19.58 -1.14 6.53
CA PHE A 172 -18.16 -1.54 6.56
C PHE A 172 -17.35 -0.82 7.64
N ARG A 173 -17.96 0.18 8.31
CA ARG A 173 -17.45 0.86 9.50
C ARG A 173 -18.52 0.95 10.56
N GLY A 174 -18.19 1.51 11.73
CA GLY A 174 -19.11 1.57 12.85
C GLY A 174 -20.33 2.48 12.65
N VAL A 175 -21.35 2.25 13.48
CA VAL A 175 -22.54 3.10 13.64
C VAL A 175 -22.69 3.45 15.10
N GLU A 176 -22.87 4.74 15.42
CA GLU A 176 -22.98 5.17 16.81
C GLU A 176 -24.01 6.30 17.02
N LEU A 177 -24.52 6.38 18.23
CA LEU A 177 -25.23 7.54 18.76
C LEU A 177 -24.31 8.36 19.66
N LYS A 178 -24.12 9.63 19.32
CA LYS A 178 -23.36 10.62 20.09
C LYS A 178 -24.32 11.64 20.69
N GLY A 179 -24.30 11.77 22.02
CA GLY A 179 -25.09 12.78 22.72
C GLY A 179 -24.23 13.88 23.32
N TRP A 180 -24.61 15.13 23.14
CA TRP A 180 -23.89 16.28 23.65
C TRP A 180 -24.84 17.39 24.13
N ASN A 181 -24.35 18.32 24.97
CA ASN A 181 -25.09 19.46 25.46
C ASN A 181 -24.32 20.73 25.15
N VAL A 182 -25.05 21.86 25.02
CA VAL A 182 -24.50 23.20 24.81
C VAL A 182 -23.76 23.34 23.49
N ASP A 183 -22.61 22.67 23.31
CA ASP A 183 -21.78 22.76 22.12
C ASP A 183 -20.83 21.56 22.02
N ARG A 184 -20.19 21.39 20.83
CA ARG A 184 -19.13 20.43 20.59
C ARG A 184 -18.21 20.88 19.46
N PHE A 185 -17.03 20.26 19.29
CA PHE A 185 -16.15 20.53 18.17
C PHE A 185 -16.77 20.11 16.83
N ASP A 186 -16.61 20.99 15.81
CA ASP A 186 -16.86 20.69 14.42
C ASP A 186 -15.56 20.40 13.65
N GLY A 187 -14.48 21.05 14.07
CA GLY A 187 -13.14 20.84 13.48
C GLY A 187 -12.03 21.41 14.33
N VAL A 188 -10.88 20.76 14.29
CA VAL A 188 -9.63 21.23 14.89
C VAL A 188 -8.57 21.21 13.77
N ALA A 189 -8.34 22.35 13.15
CA ALA A 189 -7.32 22.53 12.12
C ALA A 189 -6.00 22.90 12.77
N VAL A 190 -4.91 22.35 12.23
CA VAL A 190 -3.54 22.54 12.73
C VAL A 190 -2.64 22.94 11.57
N ARG A 191 -1.86 24.00 11.77
CA ARG A 191 -0.80 24.43 10.83
C ARG A 191 0.52 24.59 11.56
N GLN A 192 1.62 24.40 10.86
CA GLN A 192 2.96 24.50 11.42
C GLN A 192 3.78 25.56 10.68
N HIS A 193 4.32 26.51 11.45
CA HIS A 193 5.22 27.54 10.94
C HIS A 193 6.62 27.31 11.51
N HIS A 194 7.56 26.98 10.66
CA HIS A 194 8.94 26.66 11.02
C HIS A 194 9.86 27.85 10.73
N GLU A 195 10.40 28.48 11.78
CA GLU A 195 11.27 29.64 11.65
C GLU A 195 12.41 29.60 12.67
N ASN A 196 13.62 29.86 12.21
CA ASN A 196 14.82 30.08 13.06
C ASN A 196 15.01 29.03 14.17
N GLY A 197 14.74 27.75 13.87
CA GLY A 197 14.92 26.63 14.82
C GLY A 197 13.80 26.49 15.87
N SER A 198 12.72 27.23 15.73
CA SER A 198 11.48 27.08 16.51
C SER A 198 10.32 26.72 15.59
N VAL A 199 9.26 26.14 16.17
CA VAL A 199 8.01 25.84 15.46
C VAL A 199 6.86 26.54 16.17
N SER A 200 6.02 27.24 15.44
CA SER A 200 4.74 27.75 15.91
C SER A 200 3.63 26.87 15.38
N VAL A 201 2.87 26.27 16.30
CA VAL A 201 1.67 25.49 15.98
C VAL A 201 0.47 26.39 16.09
N GLU A 202 -0.14 26.70 14.95
CA GLU A 202 -1.35 27.49 14.81
C GLU A 202 -2.55 26.56 14.83
N LEU A 203 -3.54 26.91 15.64
CA LEU A 203 -4.78 26.15 15.83
C LEU A 203 -5.97 27.01 15.44
N ASP A 204 -6.84 26.48 14.57
CA ASP A 204 -8.15 27.01 14.24
C ASP A 204 -9.21 25.98 14.58
N VAL A 205 -9.98 26.27 15.62
CA VAL A 205 -10.99 25.36 16.18
C VAL A 205 -12.38 25.93 15.94
N THR A 206 -13.25 25.13 15.36
CA THR A 206 -14.65 25.45 15.13
C THR A 206 -15.56 24.59 15.98
N THR A 207 -16.67 25.15 16.44
CA THR A 207 -17.70 24.44 17.19
C THR A 207 -19.06 24.52 16.49
N LYS A 208 -19.96 23.60 16.82
CA LYS A 208 -21.27 23.45 16.14
C LYS A 208 -22.23 24.61 16.41
N CYS A 209 -22.34 25.05 17.69
CA CYS A 209 -23.37 25.99 18.13
C CYS A 209 -22.82 27.39 18.41
N HIS A 210 -21.50 27.57 18.45
CA HIS A 210 -20.86 28.83 18.79
C HIS A 210 -21.38 29.42 20.14
N ALA A 211 -21.56 28.56 21.13
CA ALA A 211 -22.20 28.89 22.42
C ALA A 211 -21.36 29.78 23.32
N GLY A 212 -20.23 30.32 22.85
CA GLY A 212 -19.37 31.20 23.66
C GLY A 212 -18.58 30.48 24.75
N CYS A 213 -18.36 29.15 24.63
CA CYS A 213 -17.52 28.37 25.51
C CYS A 213 -16.04 28.73 25.31
N GLU A 214 -15.23 28.54 26.36
CA GLU A 214 -13.79 28.70 26.30
C GLU A 214 -13.14 27.46 25.66
N ILE A 215 -12.13 27.67 24.80
CA ILE A 215 -11.39 26.59 24.18
C ILE A 215 -9.95 26.64 24.66
N TYR A 216 -9.48 25.57 25.28
CA TYR A 216 -8.10 25.43 25.74
C TYR A 216 -7.38 24.38 24.90
N ALA A 217 -6.13 24.66 24.61
CA ALA A 217 -5.22 23.71 23.96
C ALA A 217 -4.02 23.46 24.88
N ASP A 218 -3.71 22.19 25.10
CA ASP A 218 -2.53 21.72 25.81
C ASP A 218 -1.58 21.10 24.80
N PHE A 219 -0.38 21.66 24.66
CA PHE A 219 0.64 21.21 23.72
C PHE A 219 2.05 21.52 24.24
N ASP A 220 2.96 20.56 24.20
CA ASP A 220 4.35 20.69 24.68
C ASP A 220 4.44 21.27 26.12
N GLY A 221 3.54 20.79 26.99
CA GLY A 221 3.45 21.25 28.38
C GLY A 221 2.93 22.67 28.57
N LYS A 222 2.43 23.32 27.55
CA LYS A 222 1.84 24.68 27.56
C LYS A 222 0.34 24.58 27.36
N ARG A 223 -0.42 25.20 28.30
CA ARG A 223 -1.87 25.37 28.21
C ARG A 223 -2.21 26.78 27.72
N VAL A 224 -2.94 26.90 26.62
CA VAL A 224 -3.28 28.17 25.98
C VAL A 224 -4.79 28.29 25.79
N LEU A 225 -5.34 29.45 26.13
CA LEU A 225 -6.73 29.80 25.80
C LEU A 225 -6.77 30.30 24.32
N LEU A 226 -7.56 29.62 23.50
CA LEU A 226 -7.77 29.98 22.09
C LEU A 226 -8.84 31.07 22.01
N LYS A 227 -8.47 32.29 21.56
CA LYS A 227 -9.39 33.41 21.41
C LYS A 227 -10.26 33.23 20.17
N ASN A 228 -11.57 33.11 20.35
CA ASN A 228 -12.50 32.83 19.24
C ASN A 228 -12.09 31.56 18.44
N GLY A 229 -11.59 30.54 19.12
CA GLY A 229 -11.13 29.32 18.47
C GLY A 229 -9.74 29.38 17.85
N HIS A 230 -9.07 30.55 17.84
CA HIS A 230 -7.75 30.73 17.23
C HIS A 230 -6.65 30.91 18.29
N GLY A 231 -5.48 30.31 18.07
CA GLY A 231 -4.31 30.51 18.91
C GLY A 231 -3.05 29.91 18.34
N ILE A 232 -1.91 30.38 18.85
CA ILE A 232 -0.59 29.93 18.40
C ILE A 232 0.20 29.46 19.63
N ILE A 233 0.80 28.26 19.54
CA ILE A 233 1.66 27.70 20.59
C ILE A 233 3.07 27.54 20.02
N LYS A 234 4.03 28.22 20.62
CA LYS A 234 5.43 28.15 20.19
C LYS A 234 6.16 27.02 20.91
N VAL A 235 6.88 26.21 20.12
CA VAL A 235 7.80 25.15 20.59
C VAL A 235 9.23 25.61 20.33
N ASP A 236 9.98 25.77 21.39
CA ASP A 236 11.40 26.13 21.31
C ASP A 236 12.26 24.85 21.30
N ASN A 237 13.23 24.76 20.36
CA ASN A 237 14.08 23.59 20.16
C ASN A 237 13.27 22.29 19.90
N PRO A 238 12.36 22.26 18.89
CA PRO A 238 11.50 21.13 18.62
C PRO A 238 12.32 19.91 18.19
N LYS A 239 11.88 18.72 18.60
CA LYS A 239 12.31 17.47 18.00
C LYS A 239 11.53 17.29 16.71
N LEU A 240 12.25 17.29 15.58
CA LEU A 240 11.60 17.16 14.27
C LEU A 240 11.32 15.71 13.94
N TRP A 241 10.17 15.47 13.35
CA TRP A 241 9.77 14.17 12.79
C TRP A 241 10.47 13.91 11.45
N TRP A 242 10.94 12.68 11.24
CA TRP A 242 11.63 12.27 10.03
C TRP A 242 11.02 11.00 9.43
N ALA A 243 11.12 10.87 8.10
CA ALA A 243 10.84 9.61 7.45
C ALA A 243 11.85 8.53 7.90
N ARG A 244 11.39 7.28 7.89
CA ARG A 244 12.21 6.11 8.23
C ARG A 244 13.53 6.10 7.45
N GLY A 245 14.62 5.83 8.16
CA GLY A 245 15.99 5.86 7.62
C GLY A 245 16.65 7.23 7.61
N TYR A 246 15.88 8.32 7.84
CA TYR A 246 16.40 9.70 7.86
C TYR A 246 16.48 10.32 9.26
N GLY A 247 15.88 9.73 10.26
CA GLY A 247 15.90 10.19 11.65
C GLY A 247 14.78 9.56 12.47
N ASP A 248 14.54 10.13 13.67
CA ASP A 248 13.53 9.66 14.61
C ASP A 248 12.12 10.20 14.27
N GLN A 249 11.08 9.59 14.86
CA GLN A 249 9.68 9.93 14.66
C GLN A 249 9.03 10.46 15.96
N PRO A 250 9.50 11.58 16.56
CA PRO A 250 8.88 12.14 17.74
C PRO A 250 7.49 12.67 17.41
N LEU A 251 6.51 12.27 18.23
CA LEU A 251 5.14 12.75 18.17
C LEU A 251 4.83 13.53 19.44
N TYR A 252 4.11 14.63 19.29
CA TYR A 252 3.67 15.51 20.36
C TYR A 252 2.16 15.34 20.52
N ASP A 253 1.70 15.17 21.75
CA ASP A 253 0.27 15.11 22.05
C ASP A 253 -0.31 16.53 22.06
N LEU A 254 -1.41 16.72 21.33
CA LEU A 254 -2.24 17.91 21.34
C LEU A 254 -3.60 17.55 21.91
N ASP A 255 -3.93 18.08 23.08
CA ASP A 255 -5.24 17.97 23.71
C ASP A 255 -5.98 19.29 23.61
N VAL A 256 -7.17 19.28 23.02
CA VAL A 256 -8.05 20.46 22.93
C VAL A 256 -9.30 20.19 23.75
N GLU A 257 -9.63 21.11 24.67
CA GLU A 257 -10.79 21.03 25.56
C GLU A 257 -11.77 22.16 25.27
N LEU A 258 -13.04 21.84 25.17
CA LEU A 258 -14.15 22.79 25.13
C LEU A 258 -14.75 22.92 26.55
N VAL A 259 -14.65 24.11 27.17
CA VAL A 259 -15.04 24.36 28.54
C VAL A 259 -16.21 25.32 28.59
N CYS A 260 -17.31 24.92 29.17
CA CYS A 260 -18.48 25.76 29.33
C CYS A 260 -18.92 25.79 30.79
N GLY A 261 -19.06 27.01 31.36
CA GLY A 261 -19.42 27.15 32.76
C GLY A 261 -18.42 26.54 33.75
N GLY A 262 -17.17 26.35 33.33
CA GLY A 262 -16.09 25.74 34.13
C GLY A 262 -16.02 24.22 34.03
N GLU A 263 -16.89 23.59 33.25
CA GLU A 263 -16.88 22.13 32.99
C GLU A 263 -16.41 21.82 31.56
N VAL A 264 -15.61 20.78 31.42
CA VAL A 264 -15.18 20.28 30.11
C VAL A 264 -16.34 19.51 29.48
N ILE A 265 -16.87 19.99 28.36
CA ILE A 265 -18.02 19.42 27.65
C ILE A 265 -17.64 18.60 26.41
N ASP A 266 -16.45 18.87 25.83
CA ASP A 266 -15.91 18.07 24.69
C ASP A 266 -14.39 18.06 24.72
N ARG A 267 -13.79 17.03 24.08
CA ARG A 267 -12.34 16.85 23.96
C ARG A 267 -11.95 16.33 22.59
N CYS A 268 -10.84 16.86 22.09
CA CYS A 268 -10.19 16.37 20.89
C CYS A 268 -8.71 16.10 21.18
N HIS A 269 -8.24 14.89 20.88
CA HIS A 269 -6.85 14.49 21.00
C HIS A 269 -6.26 14.26 19.60
N LYS A 270 -5.05 14.76 19.32
CA LYS A 270 -4.28 14.52 18.12
C LYS A 270 -2.82 14.29 18.47
N GLN A 271 -2.11 13.51 17.66
CA GLN A 271 -0.64 13.40 17.70
C GLN A 271 -0.04 14.15 16.52
N LEU A 272 0.93 15.00 16.76
CA LEU A 272 1.56 15.84 15.75
C LEU A 272 3.06 15.54 15.66
N GLY A 273 3.53 15.21 14.47
CA GLY A 273 4.96 15.23 14.16
C GLY A 273 5.34 16.59 13.59
N LEU A 274 6.30 17.28 14.23
CA LEU A 274 6.72 18.60 13.78
C LEU A 274 7.71 18.47 12.61
N ARG A 275 7.31 18.97 11.43
CA ARG A 275 8.11 18.86 10.22
C ARG A 275 7.71 19.89 9.17
N THR A 276 8.62 20.19 8.24
CA THR A 276 8.28 20.75 6.93
C THR A 276 8.32 19.64 5.90
N LEU A 277 7.32 19.56 5.02
CA LEU A 277 7.26 18.55 3.97
C LEU A 277 6.61 19.17 2.72
N THR A 278 7.29 19.07 1.60
CA THR A 278 6.81 19.54 0.31
C THR A 278 7.37 18.65 -0.82
N VAL A 279 6.96 18.93 -2.05
CA VAL A 279 7.49 18.30 -3.26
C VAL A 279 8.29 19.34 -4.05
N SER A 280 9.53 19.02 -4.40
CA SER A 280 10.32 19.82 -5.32
C SER A 280 9.95 19.48 -6.76
N THR A 281 9.59 20.47 -7.53
CA THR A 281 9.36 20.42 -8.98
C THR A 281 10.23 21.46 -9.72
N GLU A 282 11.40 21.77 -9.14
CA GLU A 282 12.33 22.76 -9.69
C GLU A 282 12.76 22.37 -11.11
N PRO A 283 12.70 23.31 -12.07
CA PRO A 283 13.11 23.06 -13.44
C PRO A 283 14.61 22.79 -13.53
N ASP A 284 14.99 21.90 -14.46
CA ASP A 284 16.40 21.66 -14.79
C ASP A 284 17.04 22.93 -15.39
N ALA A 285 18.35 23.05 -15.28
CA ALA A 285 19.10 24.18 -15.81
C ALA A 285 18.95 24.36 -17.34
N ASP A 286 18.66 23.29 -18.07
CA ASP A 286 18.43 23.32 -19.53
C ASP A 286 16.96 23.55 -19.90
N GLY A 287 16.04 23.61 -18.92
CA GLY A 287 14.62 23.85 -19.09
C GLY A 287 13.83 22.70 -19.73
N LYS A 288 14.45 21.52 -19.92
CA LYS A 288 13.79 20.37 -20.59
C LYS A 288 13.09 19.43 -19.63
N GLY A 289 13.43 19.45 -18.36
CA GLY A 289 12.86 18.62 -17.32
C GLY A 289 12.64 19.39 -16.03
N SER A 290 12.18 18.68 -15.01
CA SER A 290 12.06 19.21 -13.64
C SER A 290 12.28 18.09 -12.62
N GLU A 291 12.70 18.45 -11.43
CA GLU A 291 12.74 17.53 -10.31
C GLU A 291 11.34 17.02 -9.95
N PHE A 292 11.29 15.88 -9.32
CA PHE A 292 10.11 15.41 -8.61
C PHE A 292 10.56 14.58 -7.40
N CYS A 293 10.57 15.20 -6.22
CA CYS A 293 10.98 14.51 -4.98
C CYS A 293 10.37 15.16 -3.75
N PHE A 294 10.15 14.37 -2.71
CA PHE A 294 9.81 14.89 -1.39
C PHE A 294 11.01 15.62 -0.76
N VAL A 295 10.72 16.76 -0.14
CA VAL A 295 11.68 17.53 0.64
C VAL A 295 11.17 17.61 2.07
N LEU A 296 11.81 16.87 2.97
CA LEU A 296 11.44 16.78 4.39
C LEU A 296 12.50 17.51 5.22
N ASN A 297 12.08 18.52 5.98
CA ASN A 297 12.98 19.36 6.80
C ASN A 297 14.21 19.87 6.02
N GLY A 298 14.00 20.23 4.75
CA GLY A 298 15.04 20.71 3.84
C GLY A 298 15.92 19.62 3.21
N VAL A 299 15.64 18.33 3.46
CA VAL A 299 16.39 17.20 2.91
C VAL A 299 15.58 16.51 1.83
N LYS A 300 16.14 16.32 0.64
CA LYS A 300 15.56 15.56 -0.46
C LYS A 300 15.57 14.06 -0.14
N ILE A 301 14.39 13.45 -0.13
CA ILE A 301 14.16 12.04 0.21
C ILE A 301 14.11 11.21 -1.08
N PHE A 302 14.82 10.10 -1.12
CA PHE A 302 14.56 9.05 -2.11
C PHE A 302 13.43 8.17 -1.60
N SER A 303 12.28 8.18 -2.29
CA SER A 303 11.12 7.36 -1.92
C SER A 303 11.37 5.89 -2.24
N MET A 304 11.29 5.05 -1.22
CA MET A 304 11.44 3.60 -1.29
C MET A 304 10.16 2.94 -0.78
N GLY A 305 9.45 2.22 -1.63
CA GLY A 305 8.20 1.62 -1.20
C GLY A 305 7.41 0.93 -2.29
N ALA A 306 6.11 0.84 -2.06
CA ALA A 306 5.18 0.20 -2.97
C ALA A 306 3.78 0.81 -2.90
N ASN A 307 2.93 0.43 -3.86
CA ASN A 307 1.53 0.83 -3.91
C ASN A 307 0.70 -0.07 -3.00
N LEU A 308 -0.01 0.52 -2.04
CA LEU A 308 -0.94 -0.14 -1.14
C LEU A 308 -2.31 -0.24 -1.82
N VAL A 309 -2.79 -1.45 -2.05
CA VAL A 309 -4.16 -1.74 -2.46
C VAL A 309 -4.99 -2.19 -1.25
N PRO A 310 -6.33 -2.23 -1.33
CA PRO A 310 -7.14 -2.75 -0.23
C PRO A 310 -6.70 -4.15 0.23
N MET A 311 -6.72 -4.40 1.55
CA MET A 311 -6.22 -5.65 2.13
C MET A 311 -7.19 -6.81 2.05
N ASP A 312 -8.47 -6.55 1.80
CA ASP A 312 -9.52 -7.56 1.67
C ASP A 312 -10.63 -7.05 0.75
N ASN A 313 -11.28 -7.93 0.01
CA ASN A 313 -12.48 -7.55 -0.73
C ASN A 313 -13.69 -7.38 0.19
N LEU A 314 -13.74 -8.14 1.29
CA LEU A 314 -14.77 -8.04 2.32
C LEU A 314 -14.29 -7.10 3.43
N LEU A 315 -14.59 -5.81 3.30
CA LEU A 315 -14.03 -4.73 4.13
C LEU A 315 -14.31 -4.89 5.63
N SER A 316 -15.40 -5.57 6.00
CA SER A 316 -15.72 -5.86 7.40
C SER A 316 -14.71 -6.76 8.13
N ARG A 317 -13.80 -7.43 7.39
CA ARG A 317 -12.74 -8.27 7.96
C ARG A 317 -11.46 -7.51 8.31
N ILE A 318 -11.38 -6.22 7.98
CA ILE A 318 -10.20 -5.41 8.24
C ILE A 318 -10.25 -4.90 9.67
N THR A 319 -9.22 -5.23 10.44
CA THR A 319 -9.07 -4.88 11.85
C THR A 319 -7.84 -4.03 12.09
N ASP A 320 -7.75 -3.36 13.24
CA ASP A 320 -6.55 -2.62 13.66
C ASP A 320 -5.29 -3.51 13.65
N GLN A 321 -5.43 -4.79 14.03
CA GLN A 321 -4.33 -5.74 13.99
C GLN A 321 -3.84 -6.00 12.55
N ARG A 322 -4.73 -6.03 11.56
CA ARG A 322 -4.31 -6.15 10.14
C ARG A 322 -3.58 -4.90 9.67
N TRP A 323 -4.04 -3.70 10.08
CA TRP A 323 -3.32 -2.45 9.81
C TRP A 323 -1.92 -2.45 10.43
N GLU A 324 -1.80 -2.88 11.69
CA GLU A 324 -0.49 -2.99 12.33
C GLU A 324 0.42 -3.99 11.61
N THR A 325 -0.12 -5.12 11.20
CA THR A 325 0.63 -6.15 10.47
C THR A 325 1.18 -5.63 9.16
N ILE A 326 0.35 -5.03 8.31
CA ILE A 326 0.79 -4.56 6.98
C ILE A 326 1.80 -3.41 7.08
N VAL A 327 1.62 -2.49 8.03
CA VAL A 327 2.58 -1.41 8.26
C VAL A 327 3.93 -1.96 8.77
N ARG A 328 3.93 -2.94 9.69
CA ARG A 328 5.16 -3.62 10.13
C ARG A 328 5.86 -4.35 8.99
N GLN A 329 5.11 -4.96 8.09
CA GLN A 329 5.66 -5.60 6.89
C GLN A 329 6.32 -4.59 5.95
N ALA A 330 5.75 -3.39 5.78
CA ALA A 330 6.39 -2.30 5.04
C ALA A 330 7.70 -1.86 5.70
N VAL A 331 7.69 -1.71 7.03
CA VAL A 331 8.88 -1.40 7.83
C VAL A 331 9.96 -2.47 7.68
N ASP A 332 9.57 -3.74 7.69
CA ASP A 332 10.47 -4.88 7.50
C ASP A 332 11.15 -4.88 6.12
N ALA A 333 10.48 -4.39 5.10
CA ALA A 333 11.03 -4.26 3.74
C ALA A 333 11.84 -2.98 3.53
N ASN A 334 12.13 -2.21 4.60
CA ASN A 334 12.80 -0.91 4.55
C ASN A 334 12.06 0.17 3.74
N PHE A 335 10.73 0.10 3.65
CA PHE A 335 9.97 1.17 3.04
C PHE A 335 10.04 2.43 3.89
N ASN A 336 10.05 3.57 3.21
CA ASN A 336 9.85 4.89 3.79
C ASN A 336 8.65 5.61 3.16
N THR A 337 8.00 4.99 2.16
CA THR A 337 6.87 5.57 1.42
C THR A 337 5.85 4.48 1.10
N LEU A 338 4.56 4.79 1.27
CA LEU A 338 3.44 4.00 0.76
C LEU A 338 2.53 4.89 -0.06
N ARG A 339 2.12 4.44 -1.25
CA ARG A 339 1.07 5.10 -2.01
C ARG A 339 -0.25 4.37 -1.80
N VAL A 340 -1.26 5.07 -1.27
CA VAL A 340 -2.64 4.58 -1.19
C VAL A 340 -3.30 4.82 -2.54
N TRP A 341 -3.48 3.75 -3.29
CA TRP A 341 -3.96 3.78 -4.68
C TRP A 341 -5.45 4.17 -4.80
N GLY A 342 -5.77 4.97 -5.83
CA GLY A 342 -7.07 5.63 -6.01
C GLY A 342 -8.26 4.74 -6.37
N GLY A 343 -8.06 3.47 -6.73
CA GLY A 343 -9.18 2.54 -6.97
C GLY A 343 -9.71 1.83 -5.72
N GLY A 344 -9.13 2.13 -4.57
CA GLY A 344 -9.49 1.56 -3.28
C GLY A 344 -10.46 2.40 -2.47
N TYR A 345 -10.15 2.57 -1.20
CA TYR A 345 -10.87 3.42 -0.26
C TYR A 345 -9.87 4.11 0.68
N TYR A 346 -10.29 5.20 1.34
CA TYR A 346 -9.42 5.86 2.33
C TYR A 346 -9.24 4.96 3.55
N PRO A 347 -8.00 4.57 3.91
CA PRO A 347 -7.71 3.77 5.09
C PRO A 347 -8.29 4.36 6.37
N ASP A 348 -8.45 3.51 7.38
CA ASP A 348 -8.85 3.94 8.73
C ASP A 348 -7.75 4.79 9.39
N SER A 349 -8.12 5.62 10.37
CA SER A 349 -7.16 6.52 11.05
C SER A 349 -5.98 5.75 11.63
N ARG A 350 -6.19 4.50 12.08
CA ARG A 350 -5.13 3.64 12.60
C ARG A 350 -3.97 3.44 11.63
N PHE A 351 -4.23 3.36 10.33
CA PHE A 351 -3.17 3.25 9.31
C PHE A 351 -2.24 4.48 9.32
N TYR A 352 -2.82 5.69 9.34
CA TYR A 352 -2.03 6.92 9.32
C TYR A 352 -1.29 7.14 10.64
N GLU A 353 -1.91 6.82 11.79
CA GLU A 353 -1.25 6.82 13.09
C GLU A 353 -0.01 5.91 13.11
N LEU A 354 -0.13 4.72 12.55
CA LEU A 354 1.00 3.79 12.42
C LEU A 354 2.06 4.34 11.46
N CYS A 355 1.67 4.95 10.34
CA CYS A 355 2.62 5.59 9.42
C CYS A 355 3.38 6.74 10.11
N ASP A 356 2.69 7.55 10.95
CA ASP A 356 3.32 8.59 11.76
C ASP A 356 4.34 7.99 12.75
N GLN A 357 3.98 6.89 13.44
CA GLN A 357 4.83 6.22 14.42
C GLN A 357 6.06 5.56 13.79
N TYR A 358 5.93 4.99 12.59
CA TYR A 358 7.02 4.26 11.93
C TYR A 358 7.79 5.06 10.88
N GLY A 359 7.38 6.30 10.59
CA GLY A 359 8.06 7.18 9.64
C GLY A 359 7.81 6.84 8.18
N LEU A 360 6.63 6.37 7.83
CA LEU A 360 6.25 6.08 6.45
C LEU A 360 5.57 7.30 5.83
N LEU A 361 6.12 7.86 4.76
CA LEU A 361 5.46 8.89 3.97
C LEU A 361 4.26 8.29 3.25
N VAL A 362 3.11 8.96 3.29
CA VAL A 362 1.89 8.54 2.62
C VAL A 362 1.61 9.44 1.42
N TRP A 363 1.66 8.87 0.23
CA TRP A 363 1.09 9.44 -0.98
C TRP A 363 -0.37 8.99 -1.04
N GLN A 364 -1.33 9.91 -0.88
CA GLN A 364 -2.76 9.61 -0.85
C GLN A 364 -3.44 10.02 -2.15
N ASP A 365 -3.91 9.06 -2.93
CA ASP A 365 -4.81 9.36 -4.05
C ASP A 365 -6.23 9.66 -3.54
N PHE A 366 -6.94 10.58 -4.20
CA PHE A 366 -8.41 10.60 -4.16
C PHE A 366 -8.95 9.37 -4.89
N MET A 367 -10.11 8.87 -4.45
CA MET A 367 -10.60 7.55 -4.85
C MET A 367 -11.22 7.52 -6.25
N VAL A 368 -10.36 7.64 -7.27
CA VAL A 368 -10.67 7.43 -8.70
C VAL A 368 -9.47 6.78 -9.39
N ALA A 369 -9.71 5.75 -10.20
CA ALA A 369 -8.68 5.07 -10.99
C ALA A 369 -9.22 4.65 -12.37
N CYS A 370 -8.43 4.87 -13.42
CA CYS A 370 -8.57 4.31 -14.77
C CYS A 370 -9.97 4.46 -15.41
N ALA A 371 -10.77 5.46 -15.02
CA ALA A 371 -12.13 5.63 -15.50
C ALA A 371 -12.52 7.09 -15.69
N ASN A 372 -13.17 7.41 -16.81
CA ASN A 372 -13.74 8.74 -17.00
C ASN A 372 -14.83 9.03 -15.96
N ILE A 373 -14.96 10.27 -15.56
CA ILE A 373 -16.00 10.74 -14.64
C ILE A 373 -16.96 11.65 -15.41
N TYR A 374 -18.27 11.50 -15.17
CA TYR A 374 -19.30 12.44 -15.60
C TYR A 374 -19.63 13.34 -14.41
N LEU A 375 -19.09 14.56 -14.43
CA LEU A 375 -19.15 15.49 -13.31
C LEU A 375 -20.45 16.31 -13.33
N THR A 376 -21.56 15.64 -13.03
CA THR A 376 -22.83 16.33 -12.75
C THR A 376 -22.71 17.18 -11.47
N SER A 377 -23.64 18.11 -11.24
CA SER A 377 -23.68 18.90 -10.00
C SER A 377 -23.80 18.00 -8.76
N GLU A 378 -24.56 16.91 -8.85
CA GLU A 378 -24.67 15.93 -7.76
C GLU A 378 -23.34 15.20 -7.51
N MET A 379 -22.66 14.77 -8.57
CA MET A 379 -21.35 14.11 -8.45
C MET A 379 -20.29 15.07 -7.90
N ALA A 380 -20.29 16.34 -8.33
CA ALA A 380 -19.40 17.36 -7.80
C ALA A 380 -19.63 17.58 -6.29
N GLU A 381 -20.91 17.63 -5.84
CA GLU A 381 -21.22 17.73 -4.42
C GLU A 381 -20.75 16.51 -3.63
N GLU A 382 -20.90 15.29 -4.15
CA GLU A 382 -20.39 14.08 -3.50
C GLU A 382 -18.87 14.09 -3.37
N PHE A 383 -18.13 14.53 -4.38
CA PHE A 383 -16.67 14.72 -4.29
C PHE A 383 -16.31 15.80 -3.27
N THR A 384 -17.05 16.91 -3.24
CA THR A 384 -16.82 18.00 -2.27
C THR A 384 -16.92 17.51 -0.84
N GLN A 385 -18.04 16.85 -0.51
CA GLN A 385 -18.27 16.36 0.85
C GLN A 385 -17.30 15.23 1.25
N GLU A 386 -16.96 14.36 0.32
CA GLU A 386 -15.95 13.32 0.49
C GLU A 386 -14.58 13.91 0.79
N ALA A 387 -14.15 14.89 -0.02
CA ALA A 387 -12.86 15.56 0.16
C ALA A 387 -12.80 16.29 1.51
N ILE A 388 -13.82 17.08 1.86
CA ILE A 388 -13.90 17.79 3.16
C ILE A 388 -13.79 16.81 4.31
N CYS A 389 -14.56 15.72 4.29
CA CYS A 389 -14.55 14.71 5.34
C CYS A 389 -13.14 14.11 5.56
N ASN A 390 -12.48 13.70 4.48
CA ASN A 390 -11.17 13.07 4.58
C ASN A 390 -10.03 14.07 4.82
N LEU A 391 -10.06 15.26 4.23
CA LEU A 391 -9.04 16.29 4.47
C LEU A 391 -9.05 16.75 5.94
N LYS A 392 -10.23 17.02 6.53
CA LYS A 392 -10.36 17.32 7.96
C LYS A 392 -9.80 16.23 8.86
N ARG A 393 -9.96 14.97 8.45
CA ARG A 393 -9.46 13.81 9.20
C ARG A 393 -7.94 13.63 9.07
N LEU A 394 -7.36 13.91 7.89
CA LEU A 394 -6.01 13.47 7.52
C LEU A 394 -4.94 14.56 7.61
N HIS A 395 -5.28 15.86 7.46
CA HIS A 395 -4.31 16.95 7.27
C HIS A 395 -3.24 17.07 8.35
N HIS A 396 -3.52 16.62 9.58
CA HIS A 396 -2.60 16.77 10.71
C HIS A 396 -1.55 15.65 10.81
N HIS A 397 -1.71 14.54 10.08
CA HIS A 397 -0.77 13.42 10.12
C HIS A 397 0.60 13.81 9.55
N ALA A 398 1.66 13.54 10.34
CA ALA A 398 3.03 13.82 9.93
C ALA A 398 3.44 13.03 8.68
N SER A 399 2.91 11.84 8.52
CA SER A 399 3.14 10.95 7.39
C SER A 399 2.53 11.43 6.07
N LEU A 400 1.43 12.21 6.09
CA LEU A 400 0.76 12.63 4.86
C LEU A 400 1.66 13.56 4.04
N ALA A 401 2.15 13.06 2.90
CA ALA A 401 3.18 13.71 2.11
C ALA A 401 2.65 14.40 0.85
N LEU A 402 1.62 13.80 0.23
CA LEU A 402 1.06 14.29 -1.02
C LEU A 402 -0.39 13.85 -1.16
N LEU A 403 -1.23 14.73 -1.71
CA LEU A 403 -2.60 14.44 -2.13
C LEU A 403 -2.64 14.41 -3.66
N CYS A 404 -3.02 13.27 -4.23
CA CYS A 404 -3.05 13.06 -5.67
C CYS A 404 -4.50 12.96 -6.17
N GLY A 405 -4.83 13.72 -7.20
CA GLY A 405 -6.20 13.81 -7.71
C GLY A 405 -6.80 12.48 -8.16
N ASN A 406 -6.01 11.62 -8.78
CA ASN A 406 -6.48 10.34 -9.31
C ASN A 406 -5.34 9.42 -9.72
N ASN A 407 -5.68 8.15 -10.01
CA ASN A 407 -4.80 7.20 -10.69
C ASN A 407 -5.09 7.16 -12.19
N GLU A 408 -4.09 7.51 -13.01
CA GLU A 408 -3.98 7.35 -14.48
C GLU A 408 -5.00 8.11 -15.34
N MET A 409 -5.80 9.03 -14.79
CA MET A 409 -6.85 9.67 -15.57
C MET A 409 -6.29 10.69 -16.57
N GLU A 410 -5.23 11.40 -16.24
CA GLU A 410 -4.62 12.37 -17.17
C GLU A 410 -4.03 11.65 -18.39
N SER A 411 -3.22 10.63 -18.14
CA SER A 411 -2.67 9.76 -19.17
C SER A 411 -3.78 9.01 -19.93
N GLY A 412 -4.81 8.55 -19.21
CA GLY A 412 -5.96 7.87 -19.79
C GLY A 412 -6.75 8.71 -20.79
N VAL A 413 -7.01 9.97 -20.48
CA VAL A 413 -7.69 10.89 -21.40
C VAL A 413 -6.91 11.02 -22.71
N ILE A 414 -5.57 11.09 -22.62
CA ILE A 414 -4.71 11.27 -23.80
C ILE A 414 -4.54 9.96 -24.58
N ASN A 415 -4.38 8.82 -23.90
CA ASN A 415 -3.90 7.58 -24.51
C ASN A 415 -5.00 6.53 -24.76
N TRP A 416 -6.15 6.60 -24.07
CA TRP A 416 -7.19 5.54 -24.11
C TRP A 416 -8.44 5.94 -24.92
N GLY A 417 -8.29 6.83 -25.92
CA GLY A 417 -9.36 7.14 -26.87
C GLY A 417 -10.33 8.26 -26.46
N SER A 418 -10.05 8.98 -25.38
CA SER A 418 -10.85 10.13 -24.95
C SER A 418 -10.24 11.49 -25.28
N ARG A 419 -9.09 11.53 -25.98
CA ARG A 419 -8.32 12.75 -26.29
C ARG A 419 -9.15 13.86 -26.91
N ASP A 420 -10.02 13.52 -27.88
CA ASP A 420 -10.83 14.47 -28.63
C ASP A 420 -12.24 14.66 -28.02
N ASN A 421 -12.52 14.04 -26.87
CA ASN A 421 -13.78 14.19 -26.16
C ASN A 421 -13.71 15.41 -25.24
N GLN A 422 -14.26 16.53 -25.71
CA GLN A 422 -14.22 17.79 -24.98
C GLN A 422 -14.93 17.71 -23.62
N LEU A 423 -16.06 17.00 -23.53
CA LEU A 423 -16.78 16.85 -22.25
C LEU A 423 -15.91 16.14 -21.20
N VAL A 424 -15.22 15.06 -21.58
CA VAL A 424 -14.32 14.32 -20.67
C VAL A 424 -13.18 15.22 -20.21
N ARG A 425 -12.61 16.03 -21.12
CA ARG A 425 -11.53 16.97 -20.77
C ARG A 425 -12.01 18.08 -19.84
N ASP A 426 -13.21 18.63 -20.11
CA ASP A 426 -13.81 19.68 -19.29
C ASP A 426 -14.14 19.15 -17.88
N ASP A 427 -14.74 17.97 -17.77
CA ASP A 427 -15.05 17.35 -16.49
C ASP A 427 -13.78 17.00 -15.70
N TYR A 428 -12.72 16.47 -16.38
CA TYR A 428 -11.42 16.27 -15.78
C TYR A 428 -10.84 17.57 -15.22
N THR A 429 -10.82 18.62 -16.03
CA THR A 429 -10.24 19.90 -15.63
C THR A 429 -11.00 20.53 -14.47
N ARG A 430 -12.34 20.48 -14.52
CA ARG A 430 -13.17 21.00 -13.42
C ARG A 430 -12.94 20.26 -12.10
N LEU A 431 -12.81 18.94 -12.15
CA LEU A 431 -12.62 18.13 -10.92
C LEU A 431 -11.20 18.23 -10.40
N TYR A 432 -10.21 17.87 -11.23
CA TYR A 432 -8.81 17.72 -10.79
C TYR A 432 -7.97 18.99 -10.92
N GLY A 433 -8.37 19.92 -11.78
CA GLY A 433 -7.69 21.20 -11.97
C GLY A 433 -8.27 22.37 -11.16
N HIS A 434 -9.51 22.22 -10.66
CA HIS A 434 -10.17 23.29 -9.89
C HIS A 434 -10.77 22.79 -8.58
N LEU A 435 -11.77 21.93 -8.59
CA LEU A 435 -12.53 21.58 -7.38
C LEU A 435 -11.64 20.95 -6.28
N LEU A 436 -10.89 19.91 -6.60
CA LEU A 436 -10.05 19.24 -5.60
C LEU A 436 -8.90 20.10 -5.09
N PRO A 437 -8.12 20.81 -5.94
CA PRO A 437 -7.07 21.69 -5.43
C PRO A 437 -7.61 22.84 -4.57
N GLU A 438 -8.76 23.46 -4.88
CA GLU A 438 -9.40 24.49 -4.05
C GLU A 438 -9.79 23.93 -2.66
N LEU A 439 -10.29 22.69 -2.60
CA LEU A 439 -10.59 22.02 -1.34
C LEU A 439 -9.31 21.69 -0.56
N CYS A 440 -8.25 21.23 -1.24
CA CYS A 440 -6.96 20.97 -0.61
C CYS A 440 -6.35 22.27 -0.03
N GLU A 441 -6.39 23.37 -0.78
CA GLU A 441 -5.93 24.68 -0.31
C GLU A 441 -6.71 25.16 0.92
N THR A 442 -8.01 24.84 0.99
CA THR A 442 -8.88 25.25 2.11
C THR A 442 -8.66 24.40 3.36
N TYR A 443 -8.60 23.07 3.22
CA TYR A 443 -8.66 22.12 4.36
C TYR A 443 -7.33 21.43 4.67
N ALA A 444 -6.35 21.49 3.80
CA ALA A 444 -5.02 20.89 3.98
C ALA A 444 -3.92 21.71 3.26
N PRO A 445 -3.82 23.04 3.51
CA PRO A 445 -2.96 23.95 2.73
C PRO A 445 -1.46 23.63 2.81
N ASP A 446 -1.05 22.89 3.86
CA ASP A 446 0.36 22.51 4.07
C ASP A 446 0.73 21.20 3.32
N ILE A 447 -0.23 20.56 2.61
CA ILE A 447 0.00 19.33 1.88
C ILE A 447 0.00 19.61 0.38
N TYR A 448 1.04 19.15 -0.31
CA TYR A 448 1.18 19.33 -1.74
C TYR A 448 0.10 18.57 -2.52
N TYR A 449 -0.59 19.26 -3.44
CA TYR A 449 -1.56 18.63 -4.34
C TYR A 449 -0.90 18.31 -5.70
N TRP A 450 -1.09 17.08 -6.19
CA TRP A 450 -0.65 16.61 -7.50
C TRP A 450 -1.87 16.18 -8.33
N PRO A 451 -2.03 16.63 -9.59
CA PRO A 451 -3.30 16.48 -10.31
C PRO A 451 -3.65 15.04 -10.69
N SER A 452 -2.64 14.21 -10.99
CA SER A 452 -2.81 12.80 -11.41
C SER A 452 -1.51 12.03 -11.15
N SER A 453 -1.56 10.72 -11.09
CA SER A 453 -0.39 9.84 -11.15
C SER A 453 -0.62 8.83 -12.28
N PRO A 454 0.19 8.84 -13.38
CA PRO A 454 1.29 9.77 -13.62
C PRO A 454 0.83 11.15 -14.06
N SER A 455 1.73 12.13 -13.92
CA SER A 455 1.53 13.47 -14.45
C SER A 455 2.87 14.18 -14.66
N SER A 456 2.88 15.18 -15.58
CA SER A 456 4.00 16.12 -15.76
C SER A 456 3.71 17.50 -15.18
N GLY A 457 2.68 17.62 -14.31
CA GLY A 457 2.23 18.86 -13.70
C GLY A 457 0.83 19.28 -14.12
N GLY A 458 0.10 18.47 -14.89
CA GLY A 458 -1.28 18.70 -15.30
C GLY A 458 -1.41 19.34 -16.68
N GLY A 459 -2.67 19.64 -17.06
CA GLY A 459 -2.98 20.30 -18.32
C GLY A 459 -2.90 19.42 -19.57
N PHE A 460 -2.76 18.12 -19.41
CA PHE A 460 -2.59 17.12 -20.48
C PHE A 460 -1.30 17.29 -21.31
N ASP A 461 -0.28 17.94 -20.71
CA ASP A 461 1.00 18.17 -21.37
C ASP A 461 1.96 17.00 -21.13
N ASP A 462 1.89 15.99 -22.01
CA ASP A 462 2.73 14.79 -21.97
C ASP A 462 2.79 14.15 -20.57
N PRO A 463 1.65 13.63 -20.06
CA PRO A 463 1.54 13.20 -18.65
C PRO A 463 2.49 12.04 -18.28
N ASP A 464 3.02 11.30 -19.25
CA ASP A 464 3.99 10.22 -19.08
C ASP A 464 5.44 10.64 -19.36
N ASN A 465 5.75 11.92 -19.31
CA ASN A 465 7.09 12.45 -19.62
C ASN A 465 8.13 11.97 -18.58
N PRO A 466 9.14 11.18 -18.97
CA PRO A 466 10.09 10.61 -17.99
C PRO A 466 11.03 11.67 -17.37
N ALA A 467 11.07 12.90 -17.91
CA ALA A 467 11.90 13.99 -17.42
C ALA A 467 11.17 14.94 -16.48
N LYS A 468 9.86 14.75 -16.22
CA LYS A 468 9.04 15.60 -15.36
C LYS A 468 8.06 14.78 -14.55
N GLY A 469 7.82 15.17 -13.29
CA GLY A 469 6.81 14.53 -12.44
C GLY A 469 7.09 13.05 -12.19
N ASP A 470 6.02 12.27 -12.09
CA ASP A 470 6.07 10.83 -11.88
C ASP A 470 5.65 10.04 -13.13
N THR A 471 6.07 8.80 -13.21
CA THR A 471 5.86 7.94 -14.39
C THR A 471 5.37 6.57 -13.97
N HIS A 472 4.39 6.03 -14.71
CA HIS A 472 3.99 4.63 -14.68
C HIS A 472 4.68 3.89 -15.84
N TYR A 473 5.52 2.90 -15.55
CA TYR A 473 6.28 2.20 -16.58
C TYR A 473 5.83 0.75 -16.72
N TRP A 474 4.95 0.50 -17.70
CA TRP A 474 4.32 -0.79 -17.93
C TRP A 474 4.76 -1.49 -19.23
N GLU A 475 5.78 -1.00 -19.95
CA GLU A 475 6.34 -1.71 -21.10
C GLU A 475 6.94 -3.07 -20.70
N VAL A 476 7.64 -3.14 -19.56
CA VAL A 476 7.87 -4.41 -18.86
C VAL A 476 6.54 -4.87 -18.32
N TRP A 477 6.19 -6.12 -18.45
CA TRP A 477 4.92 -6.75 -18.11
C TRP A 477 3.83 -6.53 -19.17
N HIS A 478 3.13 -5.38 -19.23
CA HIS A 478 2.03 -5.17 -20.19
C HIS A 478 2.53 -5.09 -21.62
N GLY A 479 3.59 -4.37 -21.88
CA GLY A 479 4.22 -4.27 -23.20
C GLY A 479 5.05 -5.49 -23.59
N GLY A 480 5.39 -6.37 -22.64
CA GLY A 480 6.11 -7.62 -22.90
C GLY A 480 7.57 -7.45 -23.29
N VAL A 481 8.21 -6.30 -23.05
CA VAL A 481 9.64 -6.14 -23.25
C VAL A 481 10.44 -6.82 -22.12
N PRO A 482 11.69 -7.25 -22.35
CA PRO A 482 12.52 -7.84 -21.30
C PRO A 482 12.70 -6.89 -20.11
N PHE A 483 12.72 -7.41 -18.88
CA PHE A 483 12.92 -6.57 -17.69
C PHE A 483 14.28 -5.86 -17.66
N THR A 484 15.26 -6.32 -18.43
CA THR A 484 16.54 -5.64 -18.61
C THR A 484 16.39 -4.24 -19.22
N THR A 485 15.24 -3.94 -19.83
CA THR A 485 14.89 -2.61 -20.37
C THR A 485 14.79 -1.55 -19.27
N TYR A 486 14.53 -1.92 -18.03
CA TYR A 486 14.55 -0.95 -16.89
C TYR A 486 15.86 -0.15 -16.85
N ARG A 487 17.03 -0.77 -17.10
CA ARG A 487 18.33 -0.09 -17.08
C ARG A 487 18.59 0.84 -18.28
N GLN A 488 17.69 0.83 -19.27
CA GLN A 488 17.75 1.75 -20.42
C GLN A 488 16.88 3.00 -20.21
N LYS A 489 16.11 3.06 -19.14
CA LYS A 489 15.16 4.14 -18.84
C LYS A 489 15.67 5.05 -17.73
N ARG A 490 15.24 6.30 -17.79
CA ARG A 490 15.51 7.29 -16.73
C ARG A 490 14.20 8.00 -16.40
N PHE A 491 13.83 7.98 -15.14
CA PHE A 491 12.62 8.61 -14.62
C PHE A 491 12.99 9.56 -13.49
N ARG A 492 12.19 10.61 -13.28
CA ARG A 492 12.30 11.45 -12.08
C ARG A 492 11.80 10.73 -10.85
N PHE A 493 10.70 10.02 -11.03
CA PHE A 493 10.08 9.19 -10.02
C PHE A 493 9.30 8.07 -10.75
N CYS A 494 9.58 6.82 -10.47
CA CYS A 494 8.80 5.72 -11.01
C CYS A 494 7.77 5.29 -9.95
N SER A 495 6.55 5.80 -10.07
CA SER A 495 5.46 5.62 -9.09
C SER A 495 4.70 4.32 -9.29
N GLU A 496 4.71 3.77 -10.52
CA GLU A 496 4.27 2.41 -10.79
C GLU A 496 5.14 1.70 -11.83
N TYR A 497 5.46 0.46 -11.54
CA TYR A 497 6.03 -0.55 -12.43
C TYR A 497 5.96 -1.88 -11.68
N GLY A 498 5.84 -2.99 -12.38
CA GLY A 498 5.59 -4.24 -11.66
C GLY A 498 5.89 -5.49 -12.47
N PHE A 499 5.83 -6.62 -11.77
CA PHE A 499 6.02 -7.95 -12.33
C PHE A 499 5.21 -8.97 -11.51
N GLU A 500 4.46 -9.87 -12.14
CA GLU A 500 3.65 -10.85 -11.42
C GLU A 500 4.41 -12.11 -11.00
N SER A 501 3.89 -12.73 -9.95
CA SER A 501 4.18 -14.10 -9.58
C SER A 501 2.98 -14.80 -8.95
N PHE A 502 3.00 -16.12 -8.90
CA PHE A 502 2.04 -16.87 -8.11
C PHE A 502 2.27 -16.63 -6.60
N PRO A 503 1.21 -16.64 -5.76
CA PRO A 503 1.36 -16.65 -4.31
C PRO A 503 1.98 -17.99 -3.85
N SER A 504 2.25 -18.12 -2.54
CA SER A 504 2.83 -19.36 -2.00
C SER A 504 1.93 -20.58 -2.25
N MET A 505 2.51 -21.79 -2.28
CA MET A 505 1.71 -23.01 -2.38
C MET A 505 0.69 -23.16 -1.25
N LYS A 506 1.00 -22.67 -0.04
CA LYS A 506 0.06 -22.64 1.09
C LYS A 506 -1.16 -21.78 0.76
N THR A 507 -0.96 -20.64 0.12
CA THR A 507 -2.04 -19.76 -0.34
C THR A 507 -2.84 -20.42 -1.45
N ILE A 508 -2.20 -21.03 -2.43
CA ILE A 508 -2.88 -21.73 -3.53
C ILE A 508 -3.78 -22.85 -2.99
N ARG A 509 -3.32 -23.63 -2.03
CA ARG A 509 -4.10 -24.71 -1.40
C ARG A 509 -5.30 -24.22 -0.59
N THR A 510 -5.45 -22.93 -0.31
CA THR A 510 -6.67 -22.39 0.30
C THR A 510 -7.84 -22.29 -0.67
N PHE A 511 -7.57 -22.23 -1.99
CA PHE A 511 -8.59 -22.03 -3.00
C PHE A 511 -8.61 -23.11 -4.11
N ALA A 512 -7.57 -23.93 -4.22
CA ALA A 512 -7.40 -24.94 -5.27
C ALA A 512 -7.18 -26.34 -4.68
N ARG A 513 -7.72 -27.38 -5.34
CA ARG A 513 -7.46 -28.79 -5.05
C ARG A 513 -6.20 -29.25 -5.78
N GLU A 514 -5.72 -30.46 -5.47
CA GLU A 514 -4.55 -31.05 -6.13
C GLU A 514 -4.76 -31.22 -7.66
N GLU A 515 -5.99 -31.54 -8.11
CA GLU A 515 -6.35 -31.64 -9.52
C GLU A 515 -6.34 -30.28 -10.25
N ASP A 516 -6.44 -29.16 -9.52
CA ASP A 516 -6.42 -27.82 -10.07
C ASP A 516 -4.99 -27.24 -10.17
N LEU A 517 -3.97 -27.94 -9.69
CA LEU A 517 -2.57 -27.46 -9.66
C LEU A 517 -1.93 -27.48 -11.05
N ASN A 518 -2.51 -26.70 -11.95
CA ASN A 518 -2.02 -26.39 -13.26
C ASN A 518 -2.36 -24.94 -13.58
N CYS A 519 -1.38 -24.14 -13.99
CA CYS A 519 -1.58 -22.70 -14.23
C CYS A 519 -2.65 -22.37 -15.29
N PHE A 520 -3.09 -23.34 -16.09
CA PHE A 520 -4.17 -23.21 -17.05
C PHE A 520 -5.45 -23.97 -16.65
N SER A 521 -5.53 -24.45 -15.41
CA SER A 521 -6.79 -24.96 -14.89
C SER A 521 -7.81 -23.84 -14.73
N ARG A 522 -9.10 -24.18 -14.81
CA ARG A 522 -10.19 -23.22 -14.64
C ARG A 522 -10.08 -22.43 -13.32
N VAL A 523 -9.63 -23.09 -12.24
CA VAL A 523 -9.46 -22.47 -10.92
C VAL A 523 -8.27 -21.50 -10.93
N MET A 524 -7.10 -21.94 -11.41
CA MET A 524 -5.93 -21.07 -11.45
C MET A 524 -6.10 -19.87 -12.40
N GLU A 525 -6.84 -20.04 -13.52
CA GLU A 525 -7.20 -18.93 -14.41
C GLU A 525 -8.23 -17.98 -13.78
N ASN A 526 -9.11 -18.47 -12.90
CA ASN A 526 -10.02 -17.60 -12.14
C ASN A 526 -9.26 -16.72 -11.13
N HIS A 527 -8.19 -17.25 -10.56
CA HIS A 527 -7.29 -16.55 -9.63
C HIS A 527 -6.10 -15.87 -10.35
N GLN A 528 -6.24 -15.59 -11.64
CA GLN A 528 -5.37 -14.74 -12.45
C GLN A 528 -6.26 -13.73 -13.18
N LYS A 529 -6.27 -12.49 -12.70
CA LYS A 529 -7.15 -11.45 -13.25
C LYS A 529 -6.50 -10.62 -14.35
N CYS A 530 -5.17 -10.59 -14.39
CA CYS A 530 -4.46 -9.92 -15.48
C CYS A 530 -4.61 -10.70 -16.78
N ARG A 531 -5.09 -10.04 -17.82
CA ARG A 531 -5.28 -10.64 -19.14
C ARG A 531 -3.99 -11.26 -19.66
N GLY A 532 -3.98 -12.58 -19.85
CA GLY A 532 -2.84 -13.36 -20.30
C GLY A 532 -1.71 -13.49 -19.28
N GLY A 533 -1.93 -13.18 -17.99
CA GLY A 533 -0.89 -13.14 -16.95
C GLY A 533 -0.13 -14.44 -16.79
N ASN A 534 -0.81 -15.59 -16.73
CA ASN A 534 -0.14 -16.90 -16.65
C ASN A 534 0.78 -17.17 -17.86
N GLY A 535 0.34 -16.79 -19.06
CA GLY A 535 1.17 -16.87 -20.27
C GLY A 535 2.37 -15.94 -20.24
N LYS A 536 2.22 -14.72 -19.71
CA LYS A 536 3.32 -13.76 -19.52
C LYS A 536 4.36 -14.30 -18.54
N ILE A 537 3.95 -14.85 -17.40
CA ILE A 537 4.85 -15.50 -16.44
C ILE A 537 5.69 -16.58 -17.14
N LEU A 538 5.05 -17.49 -17.91
CA LEU A 538 5.75 -18.57 -18.62
C LEU A 538 6.71 -18.04 -19.69
N ARG A 539 6.32 -16.99 -20.43
CA ARG A 539 7.17 -16.34 -21.43
C ARG A 539 8.44 -15.80 -20.78
N TYR A 540 8.32 -15.02 -19.73
CA TYR A 540 9.48 -14.46 -19.03
C TYR A 540 10.32 -15.53 -18.33
N LEU A 541 9.69 -16.62 -17.83
CA LEU A 541 10.43 -17.78 -17.33
C LEU A 541 11.28 -18.43 -18.44
N ALA A 542 10.73 -18.58 -19.63
CA ALA A 542 11.46 -19.15 -20.76
C ALA A 542 12.74 -18.37 -21.14
N ASP A 543 12.76 -17.06 -20.87
CA ASP A 543 13.95 -16.24 -21.12
C ASP A 543 15.01 -16.39 -20.01
N ASN A 544 14.63 -16.72 -18.77
CA ASN A 544 15.50 -16.58 -17.61
C ASN A 544 15.79 -17.88 -16.85
N TYR A 545 14.83 -18.82 -16.77
CA TYR A 545 14.91 -20.04 -15.95
C TYR A 545 14.64 -21.29 -16.78
N LEU A 546 15.05 -22.45 -16.27
CA LEU A 546 14.66 -23.74 -16.85
C LEU A 546 13.15 -23.96 -16.69
N TYR A 547 12.57 -24.77 -17.59
CA TYR A 547 11.16 -25.14 -17.50
C TYR A 547 10.89 -25.92 -16.19
N PRO A 548 9.94 -25.48 -15.36
CA PRO A 548 9.62 -26.13 -14.09
C PRO A 548 8.97 -27.50 -14.30
N ALA A 549 9.53 -28.55 -13.69
CA ALA A 549 9.03 -29.93 -13.84
C ALA A 549 7.74 -30.19 -13.08
N ALA A 550 7.47 -29.40 -12.01
CA ALA A 550 6.29 -29.52 -11.17
C ALA A 550 5.64 -28.15 -10.96
N PHE A 551 4.35 -28.13 -10.62
CA PHE A 551 3.62 -26.89 -10.37
C PHE A 551 4.22 -26.08 -9.21
N GLU A 552 4.64 -26.74 -8.13
CA GLU A 552 5.32 -26.08 -7.00
C GLU A 552 6.64 -25.42 -7.42
N ASN A 553 7.34 -26.00 -8.40
CA ASN A 553 8.55 -25.42 -8.94
C ASN A 553 8.25 -24.23 -9.86
N LEU A 554 7.09 -24.23 -10.56
CA LEU A 554 6.61 -23.07 -11.31
C LEU A 554 6.31 -21.91 -10.35
N VAL A 555 5.63 -22.16 -9.25
CA VAL A 555 5.33 -21.14 -8.22
C VAL A 555 6.63 -20.54 -7.68
N TYR A 556 7.57 -21.37 -7.26
CA TYR A 556 8.87 -20.94 -6.76
C TYR A 556 9.67 -20.13 -7.82
N ALA A 557 9.76 -20.62 -9.05
CA ALA A 557 10.49 -19.94 -10.11
C ALA A 557 9.85 -18.60 -10.50
N SER A 558 8.52 -18.49 -10.46
CA SER A 558 7.80 -17.24 -10.73
C SER A 558 8.12 -16.16 -9.70
N GLN A 559 8.24 -16.53 -8.42
CA GLN A 559 8.59 -15.60 -7.36
C GLN A 559 10.05 -15.12 -7.45
N LEU A 560 10.98 -16.02 -7.80
CA LEU A 560 12.37 -15.63 -8.07
C LEU A 560 12.46 -14.66 -9.24
N LEU A 561 11.73 -14.94 -10.32
CA LEU A 561 11.70 -14.10 -11.51
C LEU A 561 11.14 -12.70 -11.21
N GLN A 562 10.04 -12.62 -10.45
CA GLN A 562 9.47 -11.35 -9.96
C GLN A 562 10.52 -10.55 -9.17
N ALA A 563 11.19 -11.21 -8.23
CA ALA A 563 12.21 -10.59 -7.38
C ALA A 563 13.41 -10.09 -8.20
N ASP A 564 13.91 -10.90 -9.14
CA ASP A 564 15.01 -10.53 -10.03
C ASP A 564 14.64 -9.33 -10.92
N ALA A 565 13.42 -9.31 -11.48
CA ALA A 565 12.95 -8.25 -12.37
C ALA A 565 12.83 -6.90 -11.64
N ILE A 566 12.18 -6.88 -10.47
CA ILE A 566 11.99 -5.65 -9.70
C ILE A 566 13.32 -5.16 -9.12
N LYS A 567 14.14 -6.06 -8.57
CA LYS A 567 15.50 -5.75 -8.10
C LYS A 567 16.33 -5.06 -9.20
N TYR A 568 16.28 -5.56 -10.43
CA TYR A 568 17.02 -5.02 -11.57
C TYR A 568 16.64 -3.56 -11.87
N GLY A 569 15.36 -3.23 -11.76
CA GLY A 569 14.86 -1.86 -11.89
C GLY A 569 15.26 -0.97 -10.72
N VAL A 570 14.99 -1.41 -9.47
CA VAL A 570 15.24 -0.61 -8.27
C VAL A 570 16.71 -0.24 -8.11
N GLU A 571 17.63 -1.20 -8.31
CA GLU A 571 19.06 -0.92 -8.23
C GLU A 571 19.48 0.16 -9.23
N HIS A 572 18.91 0.14 -10.44
CA HIS A 572 19.18 1.16 -11.45
C HIS A 572 18.62 2.53 -11.04
N PHE A 573 17.40 2.60 -10.53
CA PHE A 573 16.79 3.86 -10.10
C PHE A 573 17.56 4.47 -8.92
N ARG A 574 18.00 3.65 -7.96
CA ARG A 574 18.85 4.09 -6.84
C ARG A 574 20.25 4.54 -7.28
N ARG A 575 20.84 3.88 -8.28
CA ARG A 575 22.10 4.32 -8.88
C ARG A 575 22.01 5.73 -9.47
N GLN A 576 20.81 6.12 -9.93
CA GLN A 576 20.53 7.44 -10.50
C GLN A 576 20.07 8.48 -9.47
N ARG A 577 20.27 8.24 -8.18
CA ARG A 577 19.92 9.18 -7.12
C ARG A 577 20.38 10.60 -7.46
N GLY A 578 19.50 11.60 -7.23
CA GLY A 578 19.67 13.00 -7.62
C GLY A 578 18.96 13.36 -8.91
N TYR A 579 18.85 12.41 -9.86
CA TYR A 579 17.95 12.51 -11.00
C TYR A 579 16.65 11.78 -10.74
N CYS A 580 16.73 10.47 -10.44
CA CYS A 580 15.60 9.69 -9.96
C CYS A 580 15.52 9.79 -8.44
N MET A 581 14.34 10.15 -7.92
CA MET A 581 14.15 10.36 -6.49
C MET A 581 13.01 9.53 -5.90
N GLY A 582 12.54 8.52 -6.63
CA GLY A 582 11.53 7.60 -6.10
C GLY A 582 11.34 6.35 -6.94
N SER A 583 11.03 5.28 -6.23
CA SER A 583 10.76 3.95 -6.76
C SER A 583 9.71 3.29 -5.88
N THR A 584 8.45 3.26 -6.35
CA THR A 584 7.35 2.59 -5.67
C THR A 584 6.76 1.55 -6.60
N TYR A 585 7.05 0.28 -6.34
CA TYR A 585 6.58 -0.78 -7.24
C TYR A 585 5.09 -1.08 -7.05
N TRP A 586 4.46 -1.53 -8.11
CA TRP A 586 3.14 -2.14 -8.12
C TRP A 586 3.31 -3.64 -7.90
N GLN A 587 2.77 -4.28 -6.82
CA GLN A 587 2.06 -3.68 -5.71
C GLN A 587 2.54 -4.30 -4.39
N PHE A 588 2.11 -3.74 -3.24
CA PHE A 588 2.54 -4.23 -1.94
C PHE A 588 1.85 -5.53 -1.55
N ASN A 589 0.51 -5.55 -1.57
CA ASN A 589 -0.33 -6.60 -1.00
C ASN A 589 -1.47 -7.02 -1.94
N ASP A 590 -2.21 -8.06 -1.54
CA ASP A 590 -3.42 -8.56 -2.21
C ASP A 590 -4.64 -8.43 -1.32
N CYS A 591 -5.85 -8.38 -1.95
CA CYS A 591 -7.14 -8.39 -1.26
C CYS A 591 -7.84 -9.76 -1.23
N TRP A 592 -7.31 -10.75 -1.92
CA TRP A 592 -7.78 -12.13 -1.99
C TRP A 592 -6.66 -13.02 -2.53
N PRO A 593 -6.75 -14.37 -2.45
CA PRO A 593 -5.70 -15.23 -2.99
C PRO A 593 -5.65 -15.19 -4.51
N VAL A 594 -4.56 -14.71 -5.09
CA VAL A 594 -4.42 -14.42 -6.53
C VAL A 594 -2.97 -14.44 -6.99
N ALA A 595 -2.74 -14.74 -8.27
CA ALA A 595 -1.48 -14.42 -8.94
C ALA A 595 -1.49 -12.92 -9.27
N SER A 596 -0.44 -12.19 -8.84
CA SER A 596 -0.41 -10.74 -8.92
C SER A 596 1.01 -10.18 -8.81
N TRP A 597 1.12 -8.88 -8.87
CA TRP A 597 2.36 -8.12 -8.65
C TRP A 597 2.76 -7.96 -7.18
N SER A 598 1.94 -8.44 -6.24
CA SER A 598 2.16 -8.23 -4.81
C SER A 598 3.48 -8.82 -4.32
N SER A 599 4.08 -8.18 -3.30
CA SER A 599 5.21 -8.75 -2.56
C SER A 599 4.76 -9.52 -1.31
N VAL A 600 3.56 -9.21 -0.79
CA VAL A 600 2.91 -9.89 0.34
C VAL A 600 1.53 -10.35 -0.12
N ASP A 601 1.20 -11.62 0.09
CA ASP A 601 -0.12 -12.14 -0.28
C ASP A 601 -1.22 -11.74 0.73
N CYS A 602 -2.48 -12.05 0.40
CA CYS A 602 -3.64 -11.69 1.21
C CYS A 602 -3.65 -12.28 2.64
N PHE A 603 -2.84 -13.29 2.92
CA PHE A 603 -2.65 -13.89 4.25
C PHE A 603 -1.44 -13.31 4.99
N GLY A 604 -0.72 -12.36 4.38
CA GLY A 604 0.47 -11.75 4.96
C GLY A 604 1.74 -12.56 4.77
N ARG A 605 1.76 -13.56 3.87
CA ARG A 605 2.94 -14.35 3.54
C ARG A 605 3.85 -13.58 2.59
N TYR A 606 5.15 -13.59 2.89
CA TYR A 606 6.15 -12.93 2.06
C TYR A 606 6.48 -13.76 0.81
N LYS A 607 6.37 -13.15 -0.35
CA LYS A 607 6.95 -13.68 -1.58
C LYS A 607 8.44 -13.33 -1.68
N ALA A 608 9.16 -13.93 -2.62
CA ALA A 608 10.59 -13.66 -2.82
C ALA A 608 10.88 -12.16 -3.01
N LEU A 609 9.98 -11.42 -3.66
CA LEU A 609 10.10 -9.98 -3.86
C LEU A 609 10.19 -9.22 -2.52
N HIS A 610 9.45 -9.63 -1.49
CA HIS A 610 9.47 -8.92 -0.22
C HIS A 610 10.82 -9.07 0.52
N TYR A 611 11.42 -10.27 0.47
CA TYR A 611 12.78 -10.48 0.97
C TYR A 611 13.85 -9.76 0.14
N ALA A 612 13.65 -9.65 -1.18
CA ALA A 612 14.53 -8.85 -2.02
C ALA A 612 14.42 -7.35 -1.70
N ALA A 613 13.20 -6.86 -1.38
CA ALA A 613 12.95 -5.47 -1.01
C ALA A 613 13.73 -5.05 0.24
N ARG A 614 13.84 -5.90 1.25
CA ARG A 614 14.70 -5.66 2.42
C ARG A 614 16.14 -5.30 2.05
N LYS A 615 16.64 -5.88 0.95
CA LYS A 615 18.02 -5.69 0.47
C LYS A 615 18.15 -4.48 -0.43
N PHE A 616 17.32 -4.40 -1.47
CA PHE A 616 17.45 -3.29 -2.42
C PHE A 616 16.92 -1.95 -1.89
N TYR A 617 16.10 -1.93 -0.83
CA TYR A 617 15.69 -0.73 -0.09
C TYR A 617 16.43 -0.55 1.26
N ALA A 618 17.49 -1.32 1.50
CA ALA A 618 18.34 -1.06 2.66
C ALA A 618 18.87 0.39 2.63
N PRO A 619 19.03 1.07 3.79
CA PRO A 619 19.54 2.43 3.85
C PRO A 619 20.89 2.60 3.13
N VAL A 620 21.78 1.60 3.27
CA VAL A 620 22.97 1.46 2.44
C VAL A 620 22.82 0.19 1.63
N ALA A 621 22.69 0.30 0.31
CA ALA A 621 22.50 -0.83 -0.58
C ALA A 621 23.55 -0.87 -1.68
N MET A 622 23.89 -2.09 -2.09
CA MET A 622 24.84 -2.36 -3.17
C MET A 622 24.12 -2.95 -4.37
N GLY A 623 24.37 -2.43 -5.57
CA GLY A 623 23.93 -2.95 -6.86
C GLY A 623 25.08 -3.45 -7.70
N LEU A 624 24.83 -4.51 -8.47
CA LEU A 624 25.79 -5.06 -9.44
C LEU A 624 25.32 -4.80 -10.87
N PHE A 625 26.21 -4.27 -11.71
CA PHE A 625 25.90 -3.89 -13.09
C PHE A 625 26.94 -4.52 -14.03
N LEU A 626 26.57 -5.66 -14.65
CA LEU A 626 27.40 -6.33 -15.63
C LEU A 626 27.08 -5.82 -17.02
N GLU A 627 28.01 -5.08 -17.62
CA GLU A 627 27.88 -4.50 -18.95
C GLU A 627 29.20 -4.60 -19.71
N ASN A 628 29.14 -5.00 -20.97
CA ASN A 628 30.30 -5.04 -21.88
C ASN A 628 31.55 -5.77 -21.28
N GLY A 629 31.34 -6.86 -20.53
CA GLY A 629 32.43 -7.63 -19.94
C GLY A 629 33.09 -6.96 -18.71
N ALA A 630 32.45 -5.97 -18.14
CA ALA A 630 32.87 -5.33 -16.88
C ALA A 630 31.72 -5.34 -15.87
N LEU A 631 32.04 -5.65 -14.61
CA LEU A 631 31.12 -5.54 -13.48
C LEU A 631 31.39 -4.23 -12.77
N THR A 632 30.39 -3.35 -12.72
CA THR A 632 30.41 -2.16 -11.90
C THR A 632 29.65 -2.42 -10.60
N VAL A 633 30.27 -2.09 -9.48
CA VAL A 633 29.64 -2.12 -8.14
C VAL A 633 29.26 -0.70 -7.76
N ASN A 634 27.97 -0.50 -7.54
CA ASN A 634 27.42 0.77 -7.06
C ASN A 634 26.99 0.62 -5.61
N ILE A 635 27.19 1.68 -4.81
CA ILE A 635 26.61 1.80 -3.46
C ILE A 635 25.74 3.05 -3.41
N ALA A 636 24.49 2.87 -3.04
CA ALA A 636 23.55 3.93 -2.72
C ALA A 636 23.45 4.08 -1.20
N ASN A 637 23.73 5.28 -0.70
CA ASN A 637 23.64 5.64 0.71
C ASN A 637 22.51 6.64 0.94
N GLU A 638 21.41 6.18 1.54
CA GLU A 638 20.27 7.02 1.91
C GLU A 638 20.33 7.50 3.38
N THR A 639 21.45 7.29 4.07
CA THR A 639 21.63 7.82 5.41
C THR A 639 22.15 9.26 5.38
N ARG A 640 21.88 10.03 6.43
CA ARG A 640 22.37 11.39 6.62
C ARG A 640 23.84 11.46 7.06
N ALA A 641 24.51 10.32 7.10
CA ALA A 641 25.94 10.21 7.42
C ALA A 641 26.70 9.56 6.25
N GLY A 642 27.96 9.88 6.09
CA GLY A 642 28.83 9.19 5.16
C GLY A 642 28.99 7.72 5.55
N PHE A 643 28.97 6.84 4.56
CA PHE A 643 29.22 5.40 4.74
C PHE A 643 30.69 5.09 4.47
N ARG A 644 31.32 4.35 5.39
CA ARG A 644 32.63 3.72 5.23
C ARG A 644 32.52 2.23 5.44
N GLY A 645 33.25 1.47 4.64
CA GLY A 645 33.26 0.02 4.73
C GLY A 645 34.17 -0.60 3.70
N HIS A 646 33.94 -1.87 3.41
CA HIS A 646 34.68 -2.54 2.35
C HIS A 646 33.84 -3.55 1.62
N ILE A 647 34.24 -3.85 0.40
CA ILE A 647 33.65 -4.87 -0.48
C ILE A 647 34.65 -6.03 -0.58
N HIS A 648 34.14 -7.26 -0.45
CA HIS A 648 34.80 -8.44 -0.93
C HIS A 648 34.09 -8.87 -2.23
N LEU A 649 34.78 -8.75 -3.36
CA LEU A 649 34.35 -9.25 -4.65
C LEU A 649 35.10 -10.52 -4.98
N ALA A 650 34.40 -11.56 -5.42
CA ALA A 650 35.01 -12.79 -5.92
C ALA A 650 34.33 -13.28 -7.19
N MET A 651 35.14 -13.85 -8.07
CA MET A 651 34.71 -14.63 -9.23
C MET A 651 34.98 -16.11 -8.92
N CYS A 652 33.95 -16.93 -9.00
CA CYS A 652 33.97 -18.31 -8.54
C CYS A 652 33.36 -19.24 -9.59
N ARG A 653 33.76 -20.53 -9.55
CA ARG A 653 33.03 -21.61 -10.23
C ARG A 653 31.84 -22.10 -9.41
N GLY A 654 30.92 -22.78 -10.07
CA GLY A 654 29.77 -23.42 -9.43
C GLY A 654 30.12 -24.46 -8.34
N ASP A 655 31.37 -24.95 -8.28
CA ASP A 655 31.89 -25.81 -7.21
C ASP A 655 32.53 -25.01 -6.06
N LEU A 656 32.30 -23.69 -6.01
CA LEU A 656 32.83 -22.74 -5.04
C LEU A 656 34.36 -22.48 -5.16
N THR A 657 35.04 -23.02 -6.16
CA THR A 657 36.46 -22.69 -6.42
C THR A 657 36.58 -21.21 -6.75
N VAL A 658 37.35 -20.47 -5.95
CA VAL A 658 37.65 -19.05 -6.22
C VAL A 658 38.65 -18.95 -7.36
N LEU A 659 38.29 -18.27 -8.42
CA LEU A 659 39.11 -18.04 -9.60
C LEU A 659 39.93 -16.74 -9.46
N ASP A 660 39.30 -15.70 -8.93
CA ASP A 660 39.90 -14.40 -8.69
C ASP A 660 39.06 -13.66 -7.62
N GLY A 661 39.65 -12.69 -6.99
CA GLY A 661 38.96 -11.89 -5.97
C GLY A 661 39.80 -10.72 -5.48
N LEU A 662 39.07 -9.75 -4.94
CA LEU A 662 39.70 -8.57 -4.34
C LEU A 662 38.92 -8.05 -3.13
N ARG A 663 39.62 -7.34 -2.28
CA ARG A 663 39.03 -6.48 -1.25
C ARG A 663 39.23 -5.01 -1.66
N ARG A 664 38.16 -4.21 -1.50
CA ARG A 664 38.20 -2.78 -1.78
C ARG A 664 37.54 -2.02 -0.65
N ASP A 665 38.31 -1.13 0.00
CA ASP A 665 37.73 -0.17 0.94
C ASP A 665 36.96 0.89 0.16
N VAL A 666 35.80 1.28 0.68
CA VAL A 666 34.86 2.20 0.01
C VAL A 666 34.41 3.29 0.97
N GLU A 667 34.19 4.45 0.39
CA GLU A 667 33.57 5.60 1.05
C GLU A 667 32.54 6.22 0.14
N VAL A 668 31.31 6.44 0.68
CA VAL A 668 30.19 7.03 -0.03
C VAL A 668 29.58 8.13 0.83
N GLU A 669 29.45 9.32 0.27
CA GLU A 669 28.91 10.47 0.96
C GLU A 669 27.47 10.22 1.44
N ALA A 670 27.01 11.01 2.39
CA ALA A 670 25.63 11.02 2.83
C ALA A 670 24.69 11.35 1.66
N LEU A 671 23.54 10.68 1.61
CA LEU A 671 22.47 10.97 0.63
C LEU A 671 22.98 10.97 -0.82
N SER A 672 23.83 10.00 -1.16
CA SER A 672 24.44 9.89 -2.49
C SER A 672 24.49 8.47 -3.02
N SER A 673 24.75 8.35 -4.30
CA SER A 673 25.00 7.07 -4.98
C SER A 673 26.29 7.16 -5.78
N ARG A 674 27.14 6.13 -5.65
CA ARG A 674 28.46 6.13 -6.27
C ARG A 674 28.83 4.77 -6.83
N ASP A 675 29.39 4.76 -8.04
CA ASP A 675 30.11 3.61 -8.58
C ASP A 675 31.50 3.55 -7.90
N VAL A 676 31.70 2.52 -7.06
CA VAL A 676 32.88 2.42 -6.19
C VAL A 676 33.95 1.49 -6.72
N LEU A 677 33.58 0.61 -7.66
CA LEU A 677 34.49 -0.38 -8.23
C LEU A 677 34.01 -0.74 -9.64
N THR A 678 34.94 -0.84 -10.58
CA THR A 678 34.75 -1.51 -11.87
C THR A 678 35.75 -2.65 -11.96
N TYR A 679 35.25 -3.86 -12.19
CA TYR A 679 36.04 -5.09 -12.29
C TYR A 679 35.86 -5.70 -13.68
N ARG A 680 36.97 -5.94 -14.38
CA ARG A 680 36.95 -6.61 -15.67
C ARG A 680 36.69 -8.10 -15.48
N VAL A 681 35.67 -8.61 -16.14
CA VAL A 681 35.29 -10.02 -16.09
C VAL A 681 36.00 -10.76 -17.22
N ASP A 682 36.94 -11.60 -16.85
CA ASP A 682 37.65 -12.48 -17.82
C ASP A 682 37.41 -13.95 -17.42
N SER A 683 36.27 -14.48 -17.87
CA SER A 683 35.92 -15.89 -17.65
C SER A 683 36.05 -16.70 -18.90
N ARG A 684 36.76 -17.84 -18.80
CA ARG A 684 36.90 -18.83 -19.90
C ARG A 684 35.65 -19.73 -20.01
N ASP A 685 34.87 -19.84 -18.94
CA ASP A 685 33.63 -20.64 -18.91
C ASP A 685 32.52 -19.84 -18.22
N PRO A 686 31.78 -19.00 -18.97
CA PRO A 686 30.69 -18.21 -18.40
C PRO A 686 29.49 -19.04 -17.90
N TYR A 687 29.38 -20.29 -18.31
CA TYR A 687 28.32 -21.21 -17.94
C TYR A 687 28.56 -21.85 -16.56
N ASP A 688 29.78 -21.85 -16.05
CA ASP A 688 30.16 -22.37 -14.71
C ASP A 688 30.75 -21.28 -13.81
N THR A 689 30.64 -20.01 -14.21
CA THR A 689 31.23 -18.88 -13.47
C THR A 689 30.15 -17.94 -12.97
N PHE A 690 30.25 -17.55 -11.70
CA PHE A 690 29.45 -16.49 -11.10
C PHE A 690 30.33 -15.50 -10.36
N LEU A 691 29.80 -14.29 -10.15
CA LEU A 691 30.43 -13.28 -9.30
C LEU A 691 29.54 -13.07 -8.07
N TYR A 692 30.17 -12.78 -6.94
CA TYR A 692 29.47 -12.24 -5.79
C TYR A 692 30.24 -11.09 -5.17
N ALA A 693 29.52 -10.18 -4.55
CA ALA A 693 30.09 -9.12 -3.75
C ALA A 693 29.41 -9.11 -2.38
N ASP A 694 30.22 -9.06 -1.34
CA ASP A 694 29.80 -8.87 0.04
C ASP A 694 30.17 -7.47 0.48
N LEU A 695 29.21 -6.75 1.05
CA LEU A 695 29.40 -5.44 1.64
C LEU A 695 29.50 -5.54 3.15
N TYR A 696 30.54 -4.93 3.71
CA TYR A 696 30.78 -4.82 5.14
C TYR A 696 30.89 -3.35 5.55
N ASP A 697 30.45 -3.03 6.77
CA ASP A 697 30.68 -1.72 7.35
C ASP A 697 32.12 -1.56 7.91
N GLU A 698 32.38 -0.40 8.47
CA GLU A 698 33.71 -0.05 9.05
C GLU A 698 34.10 -0.97 10.23
N GLN A 699 33.10 -1.51 10.96
CA GLN A 699 33.33 -2.47 12.05
C GLN A 699 33.50 -3.91 11.57
N GLY A 700 33.40 -4.15 10.26
CA GLY A 700 33.50 -5.48 9.67
C GLY A 700 32.21 -6.31 9.79
N ARG A 701 31.11 -5.68 10.11
CA ARG A 701 29.79 -6.37 10.11
C ARG A 701 29.31 -6.56 8.69
N PHE A 702 28.88 -7.76 8.37
CA PHE A 702 28.26 -8.09 7.09
C PHE A 702 26.92 -7.36 6.95
N LEU A 703 26.73 -6.66 5.84
CA LEU A 703 25.50 -5.93 5.52
C LEU A 703 24.65 -6.66 4.47
N MET A 704 25.25 -7.07 3.36
CA MET A 704 24.53 -7.77 2.30
C MET A 704 25.46 -8.50 1.34
N ARG A 705 24.89 -9.44 0.62
CA ARG A 705 25.51 -10.15 -0.51
C ARG A 705 24.70 -9.92 -1.77
N GLN A 706 25.37 -9.65 -2.87
CA GLN A 706 24.82 -9.65 -4.21
C GLN A 706 25.54 -10.67 -5.08
N VAL A 707 24.79 -11.28 -5.99
CA VAL A 707 25.31 -12.30 -6.91
C VAL A 707 24.92 -11.94 -8.34
N GLU A 708 25.88 -12.11 -9.28
CA GLU A 708 25.68 -11.91 -10.71
C GLU A 708 26.13 -13.14 -11.48
N LEU A 709 25.29 -13.61 -12.39
CA LEU A 709 25.60 -14.70 -13.31
C LEU A 709 26.07 -14.10 -14.65
N LEU A 710 27.00 -14.75 -15.33
CA LEU A 710 27.51 -14.31 -16.64
C LEU A 710 26.56 -14.69 -17.79
N VAL A 711 25.61 -15.57 -17.52
CA VAL A 711 24.59 -16.06 -18.46
C VAL A 711 23.24 -16.10 -17.75
N PRO A 712 22.11 -16.11 -18.47
CA PRO A 712 20.81 -16.38 -17.87
C PRO A 712 20.83 -17.63 -17.00
N ALA A 713 20.10 -17.62 -15.88
CA ALA A 713 20.10 -18.72 -14.90
C ALA A 713 19.77 -20.09 -15.55
N LYS A 714 18.95 -20.12 -16.60
CA LYS A 714 18.64 -21.34 -17.38
C LYS A 714 19.85 -21.98 -18.06
N HIS A 715 20.88 -21.20 -18.34
CA HIS A 715 22.08 -21.70 -19.04
C HIS A 715 23.25 -21.99 -18.09
N PHE A 716 23.15 -21.59 -16.81
CA PHE A 716 24.18 -21.88 -15.81
C PHE A 716 24.25 -23.38 -15.51
N GLN A 717 25.45 -23.92 -15.32
CA GLN A 717 25.70 -25.34 -15.03
C GLN A 717 25.43 -25.65 -13.55
N TRP A 718 24.14 -25.68 -13.17
CA TRP A 718 23.74 -25.98 -11.80
C TRP A 718 24.15 -27.38 -11.36
N ARG A 719 24.81 -27.49 -10.21
CA ARG A 719 25.11 -28.75 -9.51
C ARG A 719 24.10 -28.95 -8.38
N LYS A 720 23.77 -30.20 -8.07
CA LYS A 720 22.89 -30.52 -6.95
C LYS A 720 23.58 -30.17 -5.63
N PRO A 721 23.04 -29.21 -4.85
CA PRO A 721 23.64 -28.89 -3.57
C PRO A 721 23.33 -29.98 -2.53
N ALA A 722 24.33 -30.33 -1.70
CA ALA A 722 24.11 -31.03 -0.45
C ALA A 722 24.01 -29.99 0.67
N PHE A 723 22.79 -29.80 1.20
CA PHE A 723 22.57 -28.85 2.29
C PHE A 723 22.87 -29.47 3.65
N ASP A 724 23.77 -28.84 4.45
CA ASP A 724 23.87 -29.03 5.88
C ASP A 724 23.06 -27.94 6.58
N VAL A 725 22.00 -28.35 7.29
CA VAL A 725 21.08 -27.45 7.98
C VAL A 725 21.11 -27.77 9.47
N ARG A 726 21.28 -26.74 10.29
CA ARG A 726 21.28 -26.86 11.75
C ARG A 726 20.38 -25.80 12.34
N ILE A 727 19.54 -26.18 13.27
CA ILE A 727 18.65 -25.28 14.01
C ILE A 727 19.10 -25.23 15.46
N ALA A 728 19.27 -24.04 15.99
CA ALA A 728 19.66 -23.83 17.39
C ALA A 728 18.69 -22.82 18.04
N PRO A 729 18.31 -23.04 19.31
CA PRO A 729 17.45 -22.09 20.01
C PRO A 729 18.19 -20.79 20.29
N VAL A 730 17.47 -19.66 20.12
CA VAL A 730 17.90 -18.32 20.53
C VAL A 730 16.80 -17.64 21.31
N PRO A 731 17.06 -16.56 22.06
CA PRO A 731 16.00 -15.85 22.78
C PRO A 731 14.87 -15.40 21.83
N GLY A 732 13.66 -15.86 22.10
CA GLY A 732 12.46 -15.52 21.32
C GLY A 732 12.28 -16.29 20.01
N GLY A 733 13.08 -17.35 19.75
CA GLY A 733 12.94 -18.16 18.54
C GLY A 733 14.08 -19.12 18.28
N ALA A 734 14.49 -19.22 17.01
CA ALA A 734 15.59 -20.08 16.60
C ALA A 734 16.49 -19.42 15.55
N GLU A 735 17.76 -19.84 15.49
CA GLU A 735 18.71 -19.57 14.41
C GLU A 735 18.81 -20.82 13.52
N ILE A 736 18.64 -20.63 12.22
CA ILE A 736 18.80 -21.67 11.20
C ILE A 736 20.10 -21.36 10.45
N SER A 737 21.02 -22.31 10.49
CA SER A 737 22.32 -22.24 9.82
C SER A 737 22.27 -23.16 8.60
N VAL A 738 22.51 -22.63 7.40
CA VAL A 738 22.45 -23.39 6.14
C VAL A 738 23.77 -23.26 5.41
N GLN A 739 24.33 -24.38 5.00
CA GLN A 739 25.56 -24.47 4.21
C GLN A 739 25.34 -25.40 3.03
N ALA A 740 26.06 -25.17 1.94
CA ALA A 740 26.09 -26.09 0.79
C ALA A 740 27.53 -26.35 0.33
N ASP A 741 27.74 -27.49 -0.32
CA ASP A 741 29.02 -27.93 -0.88
C ASP A 741 29.31 -27.34 -2.28
N VAL A 742 28.28 -26.75 -2.93
CA VAL A 742 28.33 -26.08 -4.22
C VAL A 742 27.53 -24.78 -4.19
N PHE A 743 27.73 -23.94 -5.19
CA PHE A 743 26.96 -22.71 -5.35
C PHE A 743 25.45 -23.01 -5.41
N ALA A 744 24.67 -22.32 -4.56
CA ALA A 744 23.22 -22.40 -4.56
C ALA A 744 22.62 -20.98 -4.57
N LYS A 745 21.80 -20.65 -5.58
CA LYS A 745 21.05 -19.38 -5.70
C LYS A 745 19.58 -19.62 -5.32
N GLY A 746 18.97 -18.62 -4.71
CA GLY A 746 17.54 -18.62 -4.40
C GLY A 746 17.19 -19.65 -3.31
N VAL A 747 18.08 -19.86 -2.34
CA VAL A 747 17.84 -20.84 -1.27
C VAL A 747 16.57 -20.43 -0.50
N PHE A 748 15.55 -21.27 -0.62
CA PHE A 748 14.24 -21.06 -0.05
C PHE A 748 14.01 -22.03 1.11
N LEU A 749 13.76 -21.45 2.27
CA LEU A 749 13.40 -22.14 3.50
C LEU A 749 11.88 -22.00 3.70
N ASP A 750 11.16 -23.09 3.86
CA ASP A 750 9.74 -23.08 4.16
C ASP A 750 9.38 -24.15 5.20
N PHE A 751 8.35 -23.89 6.00
CA PHE A 751 7.81 -24.82 6.97
C PHE A 751 6.47 -25.33 6.48
N ARG A 752 6.32 -26.64 6.29
CA ARG A 752 5.14 -27.26 5.65
C ARG A 752 3.82 -26.90 6.32
N ASP A 753 3.75 -26.97 7.65
CA ASP A 753 2.49 -26.98 8.40
C ASP A 753 2.14 -25.62 9.05
N PHE A 754 3.04 -24.63 8.98
CA PHE A 754 2.82 -23.32 9.60
C PHE A 754 3.57 -22.20 8.88
N ASP A 755 3.20 -20.98 9.16
CA ASP A 755 3.84 -19.78 8.63
C ASP A 755 4.85 -19.21 9.63
N CYS A 756 6.02 -18.79 9.13
CA CYS A 756 7.02 -18.04 9.88
C CYS A 756 7.63 -16.97 8.99
N VAL A 757 7.96 -15.83 9.57
CA VAL A 757 8.77 -14.82 8.94
C VAL A 757 10.22 -15.03 9.34
N LEU A 758 11.07 -15.23 8.33
CA LEU A 758 12.51 -15.37 8.50
C LEU A 758 13.20 -14.00 8.38
N SER A 759 14.35 -13.84 9.03
CA SER A 759 15.17 -12.62 8.88
C SER A 759 15.68 -12.44 7.45
N ASP A 760 15.89 -13.55 6.70
CA ASP A 760 16.18 -13.56 5.26
C ASP A 760 15.68 -14.86 4.62
N ASN A 761 15.40 -14.82 3.32
CA ASN A 761 15.04 -16.00 2.52
C ASN A 761 15.41 -15.76 1.05
N PHE A 762 15.35 -16.79 0.22
CA PHE A 762 15.75 -16.73 -1.19
C PHE A 762 17.18 -16.20 -1.39
N PHE A 763 18.07 -16.47 -0.44
CA PHE A 763 19.45 -16.03 -0.44
C PHE A 763 20.36 -16.91 -1.32
N ALA A 764 21.64 -16.55 -1.42
CA ALA A 764 22.65 -17.32 -2.15
C ALA A 764 23.73 -17.83 -1.20
N LEU A 765 24.14 -19.10 -1.41
CA LEU A 765 25.32 -19.73 -0.76
C LEU A 765 26.47 -19.72 -1.75
N THR A 766 27.49 -18.90 -1.50
CA THR A 766 28.60 -18.61 -2.42
C THR A 766 29.97 -19.07 -1.87
N ALA A 767 29.98 -19.65 -0.68
CA ALA A 767 31.17 -20.16 0.00
C ALA A 767 30.79 -21.37 0.85
N PRO A 768 31.74 -22.27 1.15
CA PRO A 768 31.53 -23.41 2.03
C PRO A 768 31.49 -22.98 3.51
N ALA A 769 30.66 -22.01 3.82
CA ALA A 769 30.46 -21.42 5.13
C ALA A 769 28.96 -21.26 5.41
N PRO A 770 28.51 -21.45 6.68
CA PRO A 770 27.12 -21.36 7.01
C PRO A 770 26.56 -19.95 6.84
N TYR A 771 25.42 -19.83 6.18
CA TYR A 771 24.57 -18.65 6.16
C TYR A 771 23.55 -18.78 7.28
N ARG A 772 23.32 -17.69 8.04
CA ARG A 772 22.47 -17.73 9.23
C ARG A 772 21.24 -16.88 9.03
N VAL A 773 20.09 -17.45 9.33
CA VAL A 773 18.82 -16.75 9.39
C VAL A 773 18.14 -17.00 10.73
N THR A 774 17.40 -16.03 11.24
CA THR A 774 16.62 -16.17 12.46
C THR A 774 15.14 -16.21 12.17
N VAL A 775 14.41 -16.91 13.03
CA VAL A 775 12.95 -16.97 13.04
C VAL A 775 12.46 -16.64 14.45
N GLN A 776 11.51 -15.72 14.55
CA GLN A 776 10.79 -15.46 15.79
C GLN A 776 9.61 -16.42 15.88
N THR A 777 9.61 -17.30 16.88
CA THR A 777 8.59 -18.33 17.04
C THR A 777 8.62 -18.89 18.45
N SER A 778 7.46 -19.40 18.91
CA SER A 778 7.33 -20.16 20.15
C SER A 778 7.46 -21.68 19.94
N ARG A 779 7.68 -22.13 18.69
CA ARG A 779 7.79 -23.57 18.37
C ARG A 779 9.12 -24.13 18.79
N SER A 780 9.14 -25.42 19.13
CA SER A 780 10.38 -26.12 19.51
C SER A 780 11.30 -26.33 18.30
N VAL A 781 12.58 -26.59 18.57
CA VAL A 781 13.57 -26.91 17.53
C VAL A 781 13.15 -28.16 16.77
N GLU A 782 12.65 -29.17 17.47
CA GLU A 782 12.20 -30.44 16.88
C GLU A 782 11.01 -30.24 15.91
N GLU A 783 10.05 -29.36 16.25
CA GLU A 783 8.95 -29.01 15.35
C GLU A 783 9.47 -28.28 14.11
N LEU A 784 10.44 -27.38 14.27
CA LEU A 784 11.07 -26.67 13.16
C LEU A 784 11.81 -27.64 12.23
N GLU A 785 12.63 -28.56 12.77
CA GLU A 785 13.39 -29.56 12.01
C GLU A 785 12.47 -30.50 11.21
N GLN A 786 11.38 -30.97 11.83
CA GLN A 786 10.42 -31.88 11.17
C GLN A 786 9.66 -31.22 10.01
N ASN A 787 9.50 -29.92 10.05
CA ASN A 787 8.69 -29.18 9.09
C ASN A 787 9.51 -28.44 8.02
N LEU A 788 10.79 -28.18 8.29
CA LEU A 788 11.63 -27.39 7.40
C LEU A 788 11.88 -28.11 6.07
N THR A 789 11.69 -27.38 4.99
CA THR A 789 12.09 -27.77 3.64
C THR A 789 13.07 -26.76 3.07
N VAL A 790 14.01 -27.22 2.25
CA VAL A 790 15.02 -26.39 1.61
C VAL A 790 15.02 -26.66 0.13
N LYS A 791 14.94 -25.60 -0.68
CA LYS A 791 15.03 -25.64 -2.15
C LYS A 791 16.03 -24.61 -2.67
N SER A 792 16.48 -24.78 -3.91
CA SER A 792 17.29 -23.81 -4.64
C SER A 792 16.89 -23.77 -6.12
N VAL A 793 17.52 -22.91 -6.92
CA VAL A 793 17.30 -22.86 -8.37
C VAL A 793 17.55 -24.21 -9.05
N TYR A 794 18.42 -25.08 -8.46
CA TYR A 794 18.64 -26.44 -8.97
C TYR A 794 17.34 -27.25 -9.03
N ASP A 795 16.42 -27.07 -8.13
CA ASP A 795 15.20 -27.84 -7.94
C ASP A 795 14.03 -27.42 -8.86
N ILE A 796 14.24 -26.39 -9.70
CA ILE A 796 13.22 -25.94 -10.67
C ILE A 796 12.92 -27.02 -11.72
N ARG A 797 13.92 -27.81 -12.16
CA ARG A 797 13.83 -28.82 -13.20
C ARG A 797 13.34 -30.18 -12.70
#